data_37d6d588608d287f25e4fd679905ea25
#
_entry.id   37d6d588608d287f25e4fd679905ea25
#
_cell.length_a   1.000
_cell.length_b   1.000
_cell.length_c   1.000
_cell.angle_alpha   90.00
_cell.angle_beta   90.00
_cell.angle_gamma   90.00
#
_symmetry.space_group_name_H-M   'P 1'
#
loop_
_entity.id
_entity.type
_entity.pdbx_description
1 polymer ?
#
loop_
_entity_poly.entity_id
_entity_poly.type
_entity_poly.pdbx_seq_one_letter_code
_entity_poly.pdbx_strand_id
1 'polypeptide(L)'
;MAKTGQNYINRRRFLQSTAAGAVVFGLAGCAGEGEPEEEDEEDPGNVNPGEDIDVSEIQEGGTLRVGMGADNLPSFDGPYSTDTSSTIGQNPIFETLLTNDSQGELHPWLAESFEVLDTLDVDETDYAPYMRTVEAGEEGSLPVEGQEIIRHPEDAGPEEGDEVRTLMFEDAGEAVADGTYGMQVRYNLREGVNFHDGSEMTAEDVIASYDRLQNSDNAAQYFDSTLYYEAVDDYTVDIYAQIADAEAVRELQPMYVYPKELAELPPNELDPREGAELVGTGPYTLEDFEDQQYFEYTKVDNYWVEEMGVDAFDWFEGSDEFPDGPVIENINIEIIPDDSTRSGALQNDEIDITTGLSASTLDEFKESEDYTVTAVETGGYEYFQPPIQVEPWDDQRLRQAFNHLVPRQQIVDNIMAGWARPAWTMIPELAEGTGTTDAEALEEDVKPLNEYNPDKAQELAEEVFEEYGIEAPLEVRLEVNADNDDRVQMVELVAESMEESGLFETEIETYEWSKYVPRVMNPEYAEKGHIACVGLSGTFNPHSFADALHHSSNWGQCCNLNGVDIDRIDEMLDDARYGTDVAEDPQLRRERYDELFRELEELAASSITHFDMQTSVLQTGVKGWNQFPFHDGYLIYGLYAPQDEQVTYIAAED
;
A
#
# COMPACT_ATOMS: atom_id res chain seq x y z
N MET A 1 -32.04 12.05 -22.02
CA MET A 1 -32.76 12.55 -20.87
C MET A 1 -33.24 11.36 -20.05
N ALA A 2 -32.44 10.91 -19.16
CA ALA A 2 -32.84 10.16 -17.96
C ALA A 2 -31.60 10.22 -17.05
N LYS A 3 -31.66 11.02 -16.01
CA LYS A 3 -30.67 11.07 -14.94
C LYS A 3 -30.89 9.82 -14.10
N THR A 4 -29.95 8.92 -14.12
CA THR A 4 -29.80 7.89 -13.08
C THR A 4 -29.12 8.58 -11.89
N GLY A 5 -29.87 8.83 -10.83
CA GLY A 5 -29.30 9.34 -9.59
C GLY A 5 -28.47 8.25 -8.93
N GLN A 6 -27.19 8.44 -8.82
CA GLN A 6 -26.36 7.77 -7.86
C GLN A 6 -26.76 8.26 -6.46
N ASN A 7 -27.14 7.32 -5.62
CA ASN A 7 -27.37 7.57 -4.21
C ASN A 7 -26.01 7.57 -3.50
N TYR A 8 -25.41 8.74 -3.36
CA TYR A 8 -24.32 8.93 -2.42
C TYR A 8 -24.85 8.69 -1.01
N ILE A 9 -24.34 7.66 -0.36
CA ILE A 9 -24.56 7.45 1.07
C ILE A 9 -23.72 8.50 1.80
N ASN A 10 -24.40 9.43 2.42
CA ASN A 10 -23.80 10.59 3.08
C ASN A 10 -23.10 10.12 4.38
N ARG A 11 -21.79 10.12 4.41
CA ARG A 11 -20.90 9.75 5.53
C ARG A 11 -21.32 10.34 6.89
N ARG A 12 -21.87 11.55 6.89
CA ARG A 12 -22.47 12.15 8.10
C ARG A 12 -23.55 11.29 8.76
N ARG A 13 -24.10 10.30 8.04
CA ARG A 13 -25.05 9.34 8.63
C ARG A 13 -24.35 8.11 9.19
N PHE A 14 -23.20 7.75 8.66
CA PHE A 14 -22.41 6.61 9.14
C PHE A 14 -21.74 6.95 10.48
N LEU A 15 -21.02 8.07 10.58
CA LEU A 15 -20.44 8.55 11.85
C LEU A 15 -21.48 8.95 12.91
N GLN A 16 -22.73 9.24 12.51
CA GLN A 16 -23.83 9.52 13.46
C GLN A 16 -24.59 8.27 13.91
N SER A 17 -24.43 7.13 13.26
CA SER A 17 -25.07 5.87 13.68
C SER A 17 -24.26 5.14 14.77
N THR A 18 -22.96 5.29 14.83
CA THR A 18 -22.12 4.77 15.91
C THR A 18 -22.18 5.58 17.20
N ALA A 19 -22.59 6.87 17.15
CA ALA A 19 -22.74 7.73 18.33
C ALA A 19 -24.14 7.71 18.98
N ALA A 20 -25.11 6.90 18.50
CA ALA A 20 -26.52 6.93 18.95
C ALA A 20 -26.95 5.70 19.76
N GLY A 21 -26.04 4.91 20.31
CA GLY A 21 -26.30 3.71 21.13
C GLY A 21 -26.46 3.90 22.64
N ALA A 22 -26.55 5.13 23.16
CA ALA A 22 -26.78 5.36 24.59
C ALA A 22 -28.14 5.98 24.86
N VAL A 23 -29.20 5.20 24.95
CA VAL A 23 -30.46 5.60 25.62
C VAL A 23 -30.78 4.63 26.74
N VAL A 24 -30.57 5.17 27.93
CA VAL A 24 -30.97 4.63 29.23
C VAL A 24 -32.46 4.32 29.27
N PHE A 25 -32.83 3.09 29.60
CA PHE A 25 -34.09 2.78 30.30
C PHE A 25 -33.77 1.96 31.54
N GLY A 26 -33.89 2.61 32.67
CA GLY A 26 -33.92 1.90 33.94
C GLY A 26 -35.33 1.35 34.20
N LEU A 27 -35.39 0.16 34.79
CA LEU A 27 -36.04 -0.17 36.03
C LEU A 27 -36.33 -1.67 36.18
N ALA A 28 -35.71 -2.19 37.23
CA ALA A 28 -36.30 -3.17 38.20
C ALA A 28 -36.42 -4.67 37.83
N GLY A 29 -35.52 -5.46 38.40
CA GLY A 29 -36.04 -6.54 39.25
C GLY A 29 -35.70 -7.99 38.89
N CYS A 30 -34.80 -8.54 39.70
CA CYS A 30 -34.72 -9.98 40.12
C CYS A 30 -33.96 -11.01 39.29
N ALA A 31 -32.76 -11.23 39.77
CA ALA A 31 -32.15 -12.58 40.03
C ALA A 31 -32.15 -13.64 38.94
N GLY A 32 -30.97 -13.98 38.47
CA GLY A 32 -30.68 -15.31 37.97
C GLY A 32 -29.60 -15.36 36.90
N GLU A 33 -28.48 -15.95 37.28
CA GLU A 33 -27.45 -16.56 36.44
C GLU A 33 -26.70 -15.62 35.48
N GLY A 34 -25.40 -15.43 35.77
CA GLY A 34 -24.51 -14.57 35.01
C GLY A 34 -24.26 -15.14 33.63
N GLU A 35 -24.64 -14.39 32.63
CA GLU A 35 -24.00 -14.36 31.33
C GLU A 35 -22.64 -13.64 31.52
N PRO A 36 -21.60 -14.03 30.81
CA PRO A 36 -20.37 -13.23 30.79
C PRO A 36 -20.74 -11.83 30.34
N GLU A 37 -20.33 -10.83 31.10
CA GLU A 37 -20.35 -9.43 30.65
C GLU A 37 -19.55 -9.45 29.35
N GLU A 38 -20.16 -9.07 28.23
CA GLU A 38 -19.43 -8.55 27.08
C GLU A 38 -18.62 -7.39 27.65
N GLU A 39 -17.32 -7.58 27.84
CA GLU A 39 -16.40 -6.46 28.02
C GLU A 39 -16.59 -5.63 26.76
N ASP A 40 -17.06 -4.40 26.92
CA ASP A 40 -17.07 -3.41 25.85
C ASP A 40 -15.69 -3.49 25.21
N GLU A 41 -15.61 -3.87 23.94
CA GLU A 41 -14.39 -3.72 23.13
C GLU A 41 -14.00 -2.25 23.33
N GLU A 42 -12.96 -1.98 24.13
CA GLU A 42 -12.35 -0.67 24.14
C GLU A 42 -11.76 -0.52 22.74
N ASP A 43 -12.56 0.14 21.87
CA ASP A 43 -12.07 0.82 20.68
C ASP A 43 -10.72 1.44 21.05
N PRO A 44 -9.61 1.25 20.29
CA PRO A 44 -8.27 1.72 20.65
C PRO A 44 -8.20 3.24 20.82
N GLY A 45 -9.20 3.75 21.49
CA GLY A 45 -9.54 5.10 21.92
C GLY A 45 -9.60 5.99 20.72
N ASN A 46 -10.68 6.72 20.58
CA ASN A 46 -10.96 7.81 19.66
C ASN A 46 -9.64 8.51 19.21
N VAL A 47 -8.85 7.78 18.43
CA VAL A 47 -7.65 8.29 17.78
C VAL A 47 -8.22 9.06 16.62
N ASN A 48 -8.21 10.37 16.78
CA ASN A 48 -8.86 11.29 15.88
C ASN A 48 -8.23 11.11 14.47
N PRO A 49 -8.95 10.68 13.44
CA PRO A 49 -8.40 10.63 12.09
C PRO A 49 -8.07 12.03 11.54
N GLY A 50 -8.55 13.09 12.20
CA GLY A 50 -8.32 14.48 11.88
C GLY A 50 -9.34 15.37 12.59
N GLU A 51 -8.95 16.59 12.94
CA GLU A 51 -9.86 17.62 13.43
C GLU A 51 -10.58 18.24 12.23
N ASP A 52 -11.89 18.51 12.35
CA ASP A 52 -12.59 19.41 11.41
C ASP A 52 -11.82 20.73 11.37
N ILE A 53 -11.29 21.11 10.21
CA ILE A 53 -10.51 22.34 10.05
C ILE A 53 -11.46 23.54 10.14
N ASP A 54 -11.27 24.40 11.15
CA ASP A 54 -11.90 25.72 11.17
C ASP A 54 -11.01 26.68 10.35
N VAL A 55 -11.37 26.88 9.09
CA VAL A 55 -10.61 27.74 8.16
C VAL A 55 -10.35 29.15 8.71
N SER A 56 -11.17 29.62 9.67
CA SER A 56 -11.02 30.94 10.29
C SER A 56 -9.87 31.00 11.32
N GLU A 57 -9.38 29.85 11.78
CA GLU A 57 -8.29 29.70 12.75
C GLU A 57 -6.94 29.42 12.08
N ILE A 58 -6.92 29.16 10.77
CA ILE A 58 -5.69 28.89 10.01
C ILE A 58 -4.76 30.11 10.09
N GLN A 59 -3.49 29.84 10.36
CA GLN A 59 -2.44 30.86 10.47
C GLN A 59 -1.35 30.58 9.43
N GLU A 60 -0.98 31.63 8.70
CA GLU A 60 0.09 31.57 7.71
C GLU A 60 1.47 31.75 8.35
N GLY A 61 2.46 31.06 7.80
CA GLY A 61 3.86 31.14 8.19
C GLY A 61 4.27 30.13 9.25
N GLY A 62 5.46 30.31 9.80
CA GLY A 62 6.04 29.41 10.79
C GLY A 62 6.92 28.32 10.19
N THR A 63 7.51 27.53 11.08
CA THR A 63 8.37 26.40 10.73
C THR A 63 7.84 25.17 11.44
N LEU A 64 7.53 24.11 10.68
CA LEU A 64 7.21 22.80 11.22
C LEU A 64 8.52 22.04 11.45
N ARG A 65 8.78 21.63 12.69
CA ARG A 65 9.96 20.87 13.08
C ARG A 65 9.57 19.39 13.20
N VAL A 66 10.16 18.56 12.38
CA VAL A 66 9.81 17.14 12.24
C VAL A 66 10.97 16.28 12.74
N GLY A 67 10.69 15.26 13.54
CA GLY A 67 11.66 14.22 13.90
C GLY A 67 11.41 12.96 13.07
N MET A 68 12.34 12.62 12.18
CA MET A 68 12.25 11.43 11.33
C MET A 68 13.13 10.29 11.83
N GLY A 69 12.57 9.09 11.91
CA GLY A 69 13.24 7.87 12.35
C GLY A 69 14.06 7.18 11.27
N ALA A 70 14.94 7.89 10.59
CA ALA A 70 15.82 7.36 9.56
C ALA A 70 17.30 7.44 9.96
N ASP A 71 18.16 6.68 9.29
CA ASP A 71 19.59 6.64 9.58
C ASP A 71 20.41 7.66 8.77
N ASN A 72 19.87 8.16 7.65
CA ASN A 72 20.57 9.05 6.73
C ASN A 72 19.59 9.86 5.88
N LEU A 73 20.13 10.79 5.08
CA LEU A 73 19.36 11.56 4.12
C LEU A 73 18.66 10.62 3.13
N PRO A 74 17.35 10.83 2.87
CA PRO A 74 16.60 10.03 1.91
C PRO A 74 17.16 10.14 0.48
N SER A 75 16.79 9.19 -0.38
CA SER A 75 16.97 9.34 -1.83
C SER A 75 15.90 10.27 -2.38
N PHE A 76 16.28 11.17 -3.29
CA PHE A 76 15.32 12.00 -4.01
C PHE A 76 15.03 11.49 -5.42
N ASP A 77 15.53 10.32 -5.78
CA ASP A 77 15.35 9.68 -7.08
C ASP A 77 14.28 8.57 -6.94
N GLY A 78 13.01 8.94 -7.10
CA GLY A 78 11.86 8.06 -6.89
C GLY A 78 11.96 6.73 -7.64
N PRO A 79 12.28 6.70 -8.96
CA PRO A 79 12.46 5.45 -9.69
C PRO A 79 13.54 4.51 -9.16
N TYR A 80 14.45 5.00 -8.34
CA TYR A 80 15.57 4.24 -7.76
C TYR A 80 15.49 4.10 -6.23
N SER A 81 14.33 4.37 -5.64
CA SER A 81 14.09 4.24 -4.20
C SER A 81 12.72 3.62 -3.93
N THR A 82 12.63 2.80 -2.89
CA THR A 82 11.36 2.12 -2.49
C THR A 82 11.12 2.22 -0.98
N ASP A 83 11.87 3.07 -0.28
CA ASP A 83 11.75 3.20 1.15
C ASP A 83 10.93 4.44 1.57
N THR A 84 10.22 4.31 2.68
CA THR A 84 9.38 5.35 3.28
C THR A 84 10.11 6.68 3.52
N SER A 85 11.37 6.63 3.96
CA SER A 85 12.13 7.84 4.22
C SER A 85 12.38 8.65 2.94
N SER A 86 12.60 7.95 1.82
CA SER A 86 12.74 8.58 0.50
C SER A 86 11.44 9.22 0.04
N THR A 87 10.30 8.56 0.23
CA THR A 87 8.97 9.13 -0.08
C THR A 87 8.71 10.39 0.75
N ILE A 88 9.04 10.39 2.04
CA ILE A 88 8.98 11.59 2.90
C ILE A 88 9.79 12.75 2.32
N GLY A 89 10.98 12.45 1.79
CA GLY A 89 11.83 13.46 1.17
C GLY A 89 11.32 13.99 -0.17
N GLN A 90 10.64 13.18 -0.94
CA GLN A 90 10.20 13.47 -2.31
C GLN A 90 8.86 14.22 -2.36
N ASN A 91 7.89 13.82 -1.54
CA ASN A 91 6.52 14.34 -1.58
C ASN A 91 6.38 15.88 -1.52
N PRO A 92 7.23 16.64 -0.77
CA PRO A 92 7.12 18.08 -0.78
C PRO A 92 7.53 18.74 -2.11
N ILE A 93 8.35 18.04 -2.92
CA ILE A 93 8.98 18.58 -4.14
C ILE A 93 8.28 18.10 -5.41
N PHE A 94 7.90 16.81 -5.46
CA PHE A 94 7.42 16.14 -6.66
C PHE A 94 5.97 15.72 -6.50
N GLU A 95 5.23 15.79 -7.61
CA GLU A 95 3.81 15.41 -7.65
C GLU A 95 3.55 14.44 -8.80
N THR A 96 2.39 13.80 -8.75
CA THR A 96 1.95 12.74 -9.66
C THR A 96 0.79 13.21 -10.55
N LEU A 97 0.49 12.47 -11.63
CA LEU A 97 -0.64 12.82 -12.52
C LEU A 97 -1.98 12.75 -11.80
N LEU A 98 -2.15 11.79 -10.91
CA LEU A 98 -3.35 11.54 -10.13
C LEU A 98 -3.01 11.52 -8.64
N THR A 99 -3.98 11.78 -7.80
CA THR A 99 -3.86 11.62 -6.34
C THR A 99 -4.94 10.66 -5.83
N ASN A 100 -4.74 10.09 -4.65
CA ASN A 100 -5.76 9.29 -3.96
C ASN A 100 -6.32 10.09 -2.78
N ASP A 101 -7.59 9.89 -2.49
CA ASP A 101 -8.12 10.25 -1.17
C ASP A 101 -7.83 9.16 -0.13
N SER A 102 -8.23 9.38 1.12
CA SER A 102 -8.02 8.44 2.22
C SER A 102 -8.73 7.09 2.05
N GLN A 103 -9.62 6.99 1.07
CA GLN A 103 -10.35 5.76 0.74
C GLN A 103 -9.82 5.07 -0.51
N GLY A 104 -8.77 5.62 -1.14
CA GLY A 104 -8.18 5.10 -2.36
C GLY A 104 -8.96 5.44 -3.64
N GLU A 105 -9.92 6.36 -3.60
CA GLU A 105 -10.51 6.89 -4.83
C GLU A 105 -9.49 7.78 -5.55
N LEU A 106 -9.38 7.61 -6.88
CA LEU A 106 -8.44 8.36 -7.70
C LEU A 106 -9.04 9.69 -8.16
N HIS A 107 -8.29 10.75 -7.98
CA HIS A 107 -8.63 12.09 -8.43
C HIS A 107 -7.57 12.67 -9.36
N PRO A 108 -7.97 13.45 -10.41
CA PRO A 108 -7.03 14.17 -11.27
C PRO A 108 -6.23 15.21 -10.46
N TRP A 109 -4.86 15.20 -10.60
CA TRP A 109 -3.98 16.16 -9.95
C TRP A 109 -3.20 16.99 -10.98
N LEU A 110 -1.98 16.59 -11.40
CA LEU A 110 -1.29 17.23 -12.52
C LEU A 110 -2.01 16.99 -13.85
N ALA A 111 -2.74 15.89 -13.98
CA ALA A 111 -3.74 15.74 -15.02
C ALA A 111 -5.01 16.52 -14.65
N GLU A 112 -5.67 17.15 -15.62
CA GLU A 112 -7.00 17.74 -15.51
C GLU A 112 -8.09 16.66 -15.54
N SER A 113 -7.85 15.60 -16.33
CA SER A 113 -8.73 14.46 -16.45
C SER A 113 -8.01 13.23 -16.99
N PHE A 114 -8.61 12.06 -16.77
CA PHE A 114 -8.22 10.82 -17.42
C PHE A 114 -9.44 10.06 -17.91
N GLU A 115 -9.28 9.30 -18.99
CA GLU A 115 -10.36 8.50 -19.57
C GLU A 115 -9.84 7.24 -20.28
N VAL A 116 -10.56 6.14 -20.16
CA VAL A 116 -10.34 4.96 -20.98
C VAL A 116 -11.01 5.20 -22.34
N LEU A 117 -10.21 5.25 -23.42
CA LEU A 117 -10.68 5.55 -24.75
C LEU A 117 -11.16 4.30 -25.49
N ASP A 118 -10.49 3.18 -25.32
CA ASP A 118 -10.76 1.93 -26.01
C ASP A 118 -10.29 0.74 -25.18
N THR A 119 -11.02 -0.38 -25.32
CA THR A 119 -10.74 -1.65 -24.65
C THR A 119 -10.92 -2.77 -25.68
N LEU A 120 -9.87 -3.55 -25.92
CA LEU A 120 -9.84 -4.56 -26.98
C LEU A 120 -9.54 -5.95 -26.41
N ASP A 121 -10.15 -6.96 -27.00
CA ASP A 121 -9.90 -8.36 -26.67
C ASP A 121 -8.69 -8.85 -27.47
N VAL A 122 -7.52 -8.74 -26.85
CA VAL A 122 -6.23 -9.19 -27.40
C VAL A 122 -5.52 -10.06 -26.38
N ASP A 123 -4.71 -10.99 -26.88
CA ASP A 123 -3.84 -11.83 -26.07
C ASP A 123 -2.37 -11.72 -26.51
N GLU A 124 -1.46 -12.28 -25.72
CA GLU A 124 -0.03 -12.21 -25.99
C GLU A 124 0.38 -12.77 -27.36
N THR A 125 -0.40 -13.70 -27.93
CA THR A 125 -0.11 -14.29 -29.25
C THR A 125 -0.47 -13.34 -30.41
N ASP A 126 -1.33 -12.35 -30.19
CA ASP A 126 -1.64 -11.32 -31.18
C ASP A 126 -0.46 -10.40 -31.48
N TYR A 127 0.48 -10.31 -30.54
CA TYR A 127 1.72 -9.54 -30.70
C TYR A 127 2.81 -10.28 -31.49
N ALA A 128 2.66 -11.57 -31.80
CA ALA A 128 3.66 -12.36 -32.52
C ALA A 128 4.20 -11.72 -33.82
N PRO A 129 3.40 -10.96 -34.62
CA PRO A 129 3.92 -10.28 -35.81
C PRO A 129 4.96 -9.18 -35.54
N TYR A 130 4.97 -8.62 -34.34
CA TYR A 130 5.84 -7.51 -33.89
C TYR A 130 7.04 -7.99 -33.08
N MET A 131 7.05 -9.27 -32.68
CA MET A 131 8.11 -9.85 -31.88
C MET A 131 9.38 -10.07 -32.70
N ARG A 132 10.52 -9.78 -32.09
CA ARG A 132 11.82 -10.20 -32.60
C ARG A 132 12.18 -11.58 -32.05
N THR A 133 13.02 -12.33 -32.76
CA THR A 133 13.57 -13.60 -32.26
C THR A 133 15.00 -13.38 -31.81
N VAL A 134 15.30 -13.79 -30.57
CA VAL A 134 16.63 -13.71 -29.96
C VAL A 134 17.03 -15.09 -29.46
N GLU A 135 18.34 -15.35 -29.36
CA GLU A 135 18.87 -16.60 -28.78
C GLU A 135 19.07 -16.37 -27.26
N ALA A 136 18.47 -17.20 -26.43
CA ALA A 136 18.61 -17.12 -24.97
C ALA A 136 20.08 -17.38 -24.54
N GLY A 137 20.56 -16.60 -23.61
CA GLY A 137 21.86 -16.71 -22.99
C GLY A 137 21.89 -17.67 -21.81
N GLU A 138 22.93 -17.54 -20.97
CA GLU A 138 23.07 -18.33 -19.74
C GLU A 138 21.83 -18.10 -18.84
N GLU A 139 21.33 -19.18 -18.25
CA GLU A 139 20.16 -19.21 -17.36
C GLU A 139 18.87 -18.65 -18.00
N GLY A 140 18.75 -18.72 -19.33
CA GLY A 140 17.57 -18.25 -20.06
C GLY A 140 17.46 -16.73 -20.19
N SER A 141 18.51 -15.99 -19.84
CA SER A 141 18.57 -14.54 -20.01
C SER A 141 18.47 -14.12 -21.46
N LEU A 142 17.81 -13.00 -21.74
CA LEU A 142 17.77 -12.44 -23.09
C LEU A 142 18.91 -11.41 -23.25
N PRO A 143 19.86 -11.64 -24.17
CA PRO A 143 20.96 -10.70 -24.43
C PRO A 143 20.52 -9.55 -25.35
N VAL A 144 19.52 -8.80 -24.90
CA VAL A 144 18.94 -7.64 -25.59
C VAL A 144 19.13 -6.38 -24.78
N GLU A 145 19.30 -5.24 -25.45
CA GLU A 145 19.24 -3.93 -24.81
C GLU A 145 17.76 -3.47 -24.78
N GLY A 146 17.33 -2.84 -23.69
CA GLY A 146 15.97 -2.36 -23.49
C GLY A 146 15.10 -3.37 -22.74
N GLN A 147 13.87 -2.97 -22.48
CA GLN A 147 12.91 -3.74 -21.70
C GLN A 147 12.11 -4.71 -22.57
N GLU A 148 12.07 -5.97 -22.15
CA GLU A 148 11.11 -6.95 -22.65
C GLU A 148 9.72 -6.61 -22.10
N ILE A 149 8.73 -6.52 -22.98
CA ILE A 149 7.33 -6.26 -22.62
C ILE A 149 6.53 -7.54 -22.61
N ILE A 150 6.59 -8.32 -23.70
CA ILE A 150 5.84 -9.57 -23.83
C ILE A 150 6.78 -10.65 -24.36
N ARG A 151 6.83 -11.79 -23.70
CA ARG A 151 7.42 -13.02 -24.21
C ARG A 151 6.32 -13.89 -24.82
N HIS A 152 6.61 -14.49 -25.98
CA HIS A 152 5.63 -15.40 -26.58
C HIS A 152 5.37 -16.58 -25.64
N PRO A 153 4.11 -16.96 -25.34
CA PRO A 153 3.79 -17.98 -24.33
C PRO A 153 4.41 -19.35 -24.60
N GLU A 154 4.60 -19.70 -25.89
CA GLU A 154 5.28 -20.97 -26.25
C GLU A 154 6.78 -21.01 -25.93
N ASP A 155 7.39 -19.84 -25.66
CA ASP A 155 8.82 -19.69 -25.44
C ASP A 155 9.13 -19.38 -23.95
N ALA A 156 8.19 -19.67 -23.05
CA ALA A 156 8.34 -19.52 -21.61
C ALA A 156 9.41 -20.47 -21.05
N GLY A 157 10.24 -19.98 -20.10
CA GLY A 157 11.28 -20.78 -19.45
C GLY A 157 12.38 -21.29 -20.38
N PRO A 158 13.02 -20.44 -21.22
CA PRO A 158 13.99 -20.88 -22.20
C PRO A 158 15.27 -21.40 -21.54
N GLU A 159 15.91 -22.36 -22.23
CA GLU A 159 17.29 -22.81 -21.91
C GLU A 159 18.30 -22.02 -22.76
N GLU A 160 19.58 -22.04 -22.36
CA GLU A 160 20.66 -21.43 -23.14
C GLU A 160 20.71 -21.98 -24.59
N GLY A 161 20.61 -21.05 -25.54
CA GLY A 161 20.62 -21.36 -26.97
C GLY A 161 19.26 -21.58 -27.61
N ASP A 162 18.18 -21.48 -26.86
CA ASP A 162 16.82 -21.51 -27.42
C ASP A 162 16.51 -20.23 -28.20
N GLU A 163 15.70 -20.33 -29.26
CA GLU A 163 15.15 -19.16 -29.96
C GLU A 163 13.90 -18.69 -29.23
N VAL A 164 13.93 -17.46 -28.72
CA VAL A 164 12.83 -16.81 -27.96
C VAL A 164 12.25 -15.67 -28.77
N ARG A 165 10.95 -15.66 -28.92
CA ARG A 165 10.19 -14.54 -29.50
C ARG A 165 9.79 -13.58 -28.40
N THR A 166 10.18 -12.30 -28.54
CA THR A 166 9.92 -11.27 -27.55
C THR A 166 9.55 -9.96 -28.21
N LEU A 167 8.58 -9.24 -27.63
CA LEU A 167 8.27 -7.87 -27.95
C LEU A 167 9.04 -6.96 -27.00
N MET A 168 9.87 -6.09 -27.56
CA MET A 168 10.58 -5.07 -26.80
C MET A 168 9.80 -3.77 -26.81
N PHE A 169 9.98 -2.93 -25.79
CA PHE A 169 9.30 -1.62 -25.69
C PHE A 169 9.49 -0.79 -26.97
N GLU A 170 10.69 -0.74 -27.52
CA GLU A 170 10.98 0.02 -28.75
C GLU A 170 10.22 -0.46 -30.00
N ASP A 171 9.73 -1.71 -30.00
CA ASP A 171 8.95 -2.31 -31.09
C ASP A 171 7.44 -2.20 -30.85
N ALA A 172 7.01 -1.95 -29.61
CA ALA A 172 5.59 -1.93 -29.21
C ALA A 172 4.78 -0.83 -29.93
N GLY A 173 5.41 0.29 -30.27
CA GLY A 173 4.78 1.36 -31.04
C GLY A 173 4.26 0.94 -32.41
N GLU A 174 4.85 -0.10 -33.07
CA GLU A 174 4.34 -0.65 -34.33
C GLU A 174 3.03 -1.42 -34.09
N ALA A 175 2.94 -2.18 -33.00
CA ALA A 175 1.72 -2.90 -32.62
C ALA A 175 0.58 -1.92 -32.33
N VAL A 176 0.84 -0.89 -31.53
CA VAL A 176 -0.13 0.18 -31.22
C VAL A 176 -0.61 0.90 -32.49
N ALA A 177 0.31 1.27 -33.39
CA ALA A 177 -0.02 1.94 -34.63
C ALA A 177 -0.91 1.09 -35.57
N ASP A 178 -0.80 -0.23 -35.51
CA ASP A 178 -1.64 -1.19 -36.24
C ASP A 178 -2.95 -1.53 -35.48
N GLY A 179 -3.15 -0.99 -34.26
CA GLY A 179 -4.34 -1.20 -33.43
C GLY A 179 -4.31 -2.51 -32.63
N THR A 180 -3.11 -3.02 -32.31
CA THR A 180 -2.94 -4.18 -31.43
C THR A 180 -2.50 -3.69 -30.06
N TYR A 181 -3.44 -3.59 -29.13
CA TYR A 181 -3.29 -3.24 -27.71
C TYR A 181 -4.55 -3.68 -26.96
N GLY A 182 -4.47 -3.87 -25.65
CA GLY A 182 -5.61 -4.28 -24.85
C GLY A 182 -6.46 -3.11 -24.35
N MET A 183 -5.83 -2.01 -23.95
CA MET A 183 -6.54 -0.82 -23.46
C MET A 183 -5.76 0.44 -23.83
N GLN A 184 -6.49 1.54 -24.05
CA GLN A 184 -5.92 2.88 -24.21
C GLN A 184 -6.48 3.81 -23.15
N VAL A 185 -5.60 4.38 -22.34
CA VAL A 185 -5.93 5.40 -21.34
C VAL A 185 -5.33 6.73 -21.77
N ARG A 186 -6.12 7.78 -21.75
CA ARG A 186 -5.71 9.15 -22.05
C ARG A 186 -5.66 9.99 -20.80
N TYR A 187 -4.58 10.72 -20.62
CA TYR A 187 -4.43 11.77 -19.61
C TYR A 187 -4.36 13.12 -20.30
N ASN A 188 -5.28 14.03 -19.94
CA ASN A 188 -5.21 15.43 -20.33
C ASN A 188 -4.53 16.19 -19.22
N LEU A 189 -3.37 16.79 -19.49
CA LEU A 189 -2.58 17.53 -18.51
C LEU A 189 -3.17 18.91 -18.26
N ARG A 190 -2.97 19.45 -17.06
CA ARG A 190 -3.34 20.84 -16.74
C ARG A 190 -2.40 21.79 -17.44
N GLU A 191 -2.95 22.81 -18.15
CA GLU A 191 -2.18 23.91 -18.68
C GLU A 191 -1.79 24.88 -17.55
N GLY A 192 -0.58 25.45 -17.61
CA GLY A 192 -0.12 26.43 -16.64
C GLY A 192 0.48 25.85 -15.35
N VAL A 193 0.67 24.54 -15.25
CA VAL A 193 1.47 23.95 -14.18
C VAL A 193 2.93 24.25 -14.44
N ASN A 194 3.58 24.94 -13.49
CA ASN A 194 4.98 25.33 -13.60
C ASN A 194 5.84 24.57 -12.61
N PHE A 195 7.01 24.16 -13.07
CA PHE A 195 8.07 23.68 -12.19
C PHE A 195 8.70 24.83 -11.38
N HIS A 196 9.46 24.51 -10.35
CA HIS A 196 10.13 25.48 -9.49
C HIS A 196 11.05 26.47 -10.25
N ASP A 197 11.63 26.05 -11.38
CA ASP A 197 12.48 26.88 -12.23
C ASP A 197 11.70 27.83 -13.15
N GLY A 198 10.36 27.70 -13.15
CA GLY A 198 9.42 28.49 -13.95
C GLY A 198 9.19 27.97 -15.37
N SER A 199 9.72 26.81 -15.73
CA SER A 199 9.34 26.10 -16.95
C SER A 199 7.95 25.47 -16.79
N GLU A 200 7.15 25.45 -17.85
CA GLU A 200 5.82 24.85 -17.84
C GLU A 200 5.92 23.34 -18.10
N MET A 201 5.20 22.55 -17.30
CA MET A 201 5.10 21.09 -17.47
C MET A 201 4.36 20.75 -18.76
N THR A 202 4.89 19.80 -19.51
CA THR A 202 4.31 19.28 -20.76
C THR A 202 4.29 17.76 -20.80
N ALA A 203 3.65 17.22 -21.83
CA ALA A 203 3.63 15.78 -22.08
C ALA A 203 5.05 15.20 -22.29
N GLU A 204 6.02 15.99 -22.79
CA GLU A 204 7.39 15.52 -22.93
C GLU A 204 8.07 15.26 -21.58
N ASP A 205 7.71 16.00 -20.53
CA ASP A 205 8.22 15.79 -19.17
C ASP A 205 7.65 14.50 -18.57
N VAL A 206 6.38 14.26 -18.81
CA VAL A 206 5.72 13.02 -18.39
C VAL A 206 6.35 11.80 -19.06
N ILE A 207 6.54 11.84 -20.38
CA ILE A 207 7.20 10.75 -21.13
C ILE A 207 8.62 10.53 -20.63
N ALA A 208 9.41 11.57 -20.43
CA ALA A 208 10.77 11.43 -19.90
C ALA A 208 10.80 10.83 -18.50
N SER A 209 9.81 11.14 -17.66
CA SER A 209 9.66 10.55 -16.32
C SER A 209 9.31 9.07 -16.40
N TYR A 210 8.44 8.69 -17.34
CA TYR A 210 8.11 7.29 -17.60
C TYR A 210 9.31 6.50 -18.13
N ASP A 211 10.08 7.10 -19.07
CA ASP A 211 11.33 6.53 -19.57
C ASP A 211 12.35 6.29 -18.44
N ARG A 212 12.45 7.26 -17.49
CA ARG A 212 13.31 7.11 -16.31
C ARG A 212 12.90 5.94 -15.45
N LEU A 213 11.60 5.82 -15.13
CA LEU A 213 11.07 4.73 -14.33
C LEU A 213 11.24 3.38 -15.04
N GLN A 214 10.91 3.31 -16.34
CA GLN A 214 11.03 2.09 -17.14
C GLN A 214 12.48 1.56 -17.19
N ASN A 215 13.47 2.45 -17.16
CA ASN A 215 14.88 2.08 -17.17
C ASN A 215 15.46 1.84 -15.76
N SER A 216 14.64 1.89 -14.71
CA SER A 216 15.06 1.62 -13.33
C SER A 216 14.99 0.14 -12.97
N ASP A 217 15.67 -0.24 -11.89
CA ASP A 217 15.59 -1.59 -11.32
C ASP A 217 14.18 -1.89 -10.74
N ASN A 218 13.37 -0.85 -10.51
CA ASN A 218 12.02 -0.95 -9.97
C ASN A 218 10.93 -1.00 -11.06
N ALA A 219 11.30 -0.96 -12.34
CA ALA A 219 10.36 -0.93 -13.45
C ALA A 219 9.29 -2.03 -13.38
N ALA A 220 9.67 -3.24 -13.01
CA ALA A 220 8.75 -4.37 -12.93
C ALA A 220 7.61 -4.19 -11.90
N GLN A 221 7.73 -3.23 -10.98
CA GLN A 221 6.67 -2.94 -9.98
C GLN A 221 5.60 -1.98 -10.52
N TYR A 222 5.89 -1.28 -11.63
CA TYR A 222 5.07 -0.20 -12.16
C TYR A 222 4.61 -0.42 -13.60
N PHE A 223 5.22 -1.35 -14.34
CA PHE A 223 4.92 -1.62 -15.74
C PHE A 223 4.44 -3.07 -15.94
N ASP A 224 3.49 -3.49 -15.11
CA ASP A 224 2.96 -4.85 -15.15
C ASP A 224 2.16 -5.10 -16.43
N SER A 225 1.23 -4.20 -16.76
CA SER A 225 0.42 -4.31 -17.98
C SER A 225 0.75 -3.28 -19.06
N THR A 226 1.61 -2.31 -18.81
CA THR A 226 1.93 -1.25 -19.78
C THR A 226 2.63 -1.82 -21.03
N LEU A 227 2.06 -1.53 -22.20
CA LEU A 227 2.61 -1.87 -23.50
C LEU A 227 3.47 -0.74 -24.07
N TYR A 228 2.92 0.48 -24.07
CA TYR A 228 3.51 1.64 -24.73
C TYR A 228 2.90 2.94 -24.19
N TYR A 229 3.61 4.05 -24.35
CA TYR A 229 3.11 5.38 -24.03
C TYR A 229 3.64 6.42 -25.01
N GLU A 230 2.87 7.48 -25.27
CA GLU A 230 3.27 8.56 -26.18
C GLU A 230 2.66 9.90 -25.80
N ALA A 231 3.39 10.98 -26.12
CA ALA A 231 2.84 12.32 -26.13
C ALA A 231 2.07 12.54 -27.44
N VAL A 232 0.78 12.78 -27.35
CA VAL A 232 -0.10 13.06 -28.50
C VAL A 232 0.06 14.52 -28.94
N ASP A 233 0.15 15.41 -27.98
CA ASP A 233 0.45 16.84 -28.14
C ASP A 233 1.08 17.36 -26.82
N ASP A 234 1.23 18.69 -26.68
CA ASP A 234 1.91 19.31 -25.54
C ASP A 234 1.24 19.00 -24.19
N TYR A 235 -0.06 18.69 -24.17
CA TYR A 235 -0.84 18.45 -22.95
C TYR A 235 -1.66 17.16 -22.96
N THR A 236 -1.32 16.23 -23.83
CA THR A 236 -2.04 14.95 -23.94
C THR A 236 -1.07 13.79 -23.98
N VAL A 237 -1.23 12.85 -23.05
CA VAL A 237 -0.47 11.59 -22.97
C VAL A 237 -1.42 10.42 -23.12
N ASP A 238 -1.10 9.50 -24.03
CA ASP A 238 -1.78 8.22 -24.18
C ASP A 238 -0.88 7.10 -23.64
N ILE A 239 -1.46 6.22 -22.82
CA ILE A 239 -0.84 5.00 -22.30
C ILE A 239 -1.63 3.81 -22.81
N TYR A 240 -0.91 2.79 -23.28
CA TYR A 240 -1.50 1.57 -23.83
C TYR A 240 -1.12 0.38 -22.95
N ALA A 241 -2.11 -0.43 -22.56
CA ALA A 241 -1.90 -1.69 -21.88
C ALA A 241 -1.83 -2.86 -22.86
N GLN A 242 -1.09 -3.91 -22.49
CA GLN A 242 -0.89 -5.13 -23.26
C GLN A 242 -2.20 -5.91 -23.45
N ILE A 243 -2.98 -5.98 -22.39
CA ILE A 243 -4.30 -6.60 -22.33
C ILE A 243 -5.26 -5.60 -21.68
N ALA A 244 -6.57 -5.84 -21.78
CA ALA A 244 -7.54 -5.06 -21.02
C ALA A 244 -7.31 -5.29 -19.52
N ASP A 245 -6.94 -4.25 -18.79
CA ASP A 245 -6.59 -4.30 -17.37
C ASP A 245 -7.42 -3.28 -16.60
N ALA A 246 -8.21 -3.76 -15.65
CA ALA A 246 -9.07 -2.91 -14.83
C ALA A 246 -8.28 -1.97 -13.89
N GLU A 247 -6.99 -2.27 -13.63
CA GLU A 247 -6.09 -1.47 -12.79
C GLU A 247 -5.11 -0.60 -13.59
N ALA A 248 -5.15 -0.62 -14.93
CA ALA A 248 -4.21 0.11 -15.79
C ALA A 248 -4.08 1.61 -15.46
N VAL A 249 -5.18 2.25 -15.04
CA VAL A 249 -5.16 3.67 -14.63
C VAL A 249 -4.34 3.88 -13.35
N ARG A 250 -4.32 2.89 -12.45
CA ARG A 250 -3.62 2.97 -11.16
C ARG A 250 -2.14 2.61 -11.25
N GLU A 251 -1.76 1.82 -12.23
CA GLU A 251 -0.42 1.22 -12.35
C GLU A 251 0.70 2.27 -12.31
N LEU A 252 0.55 3.38 -13.04
CA LEU A 252 1.54 4.45 -13.10
C LEU A 252 1.20 5.66 -12.20
N GLN A 253 0.14 5.57 -11.40
CA GLN A 253 -0.28 6.66 -10.51
C GLN A 253 0.80 7.12 -9.53
N PRO A 254 1.61 6.23 -8.90
CA PRO A 254 2.61 6.68 -7.93
C PRO A 254 3.84 7.36 -8.54
N MET A 255 3.92 7.49 -9.86
CA MET A 255 5.09 8.04 -10.51
C MET A 255 5.11 9.57 -10.48
N TYR A 256 6.17 10.15 -9.94
CA TYR A 256 6.41 11.59 -9.98
C TYR A 256 6.75 12.10 -11.39
N VAL A 257 6.31 13.32 -11.67
CA VAL A 257 6.69 14.03 -12.89
C VAL A 257 7.88 14.94 -12.65
N TYR A 258 8.95 14.72 -13.39
CA TYR A 258 10.19 15.49 -13.38
C TYR A 258 10.30 16.37 -14.61
N PRO A 259 10.94 17.54 -14.56
CA PRO A 259 11.41 18.21 -15.77
C PRO A 259 12.26 17.25 -16.61
N LYS A 260 12.10 17.28 -17.92
CA LYS A 260 12.78 16.36 -18.84
C LYS A 260 14.30 16.29 -18.61
N GLU A 261 14.94 17.43 -18.34
CA GLU A 261 16.36 17.51 -18.10
C GLU A 261 16.81 16.75 -16.85
N LEU A 262 15.95 16.69 -15.82
CA LEU A 262 16.19 15.88 -14.62
C LEU A 262 15.87 14.41 -14.86
N ALA A 263 14.79 14.12 -15.58
CA ALA A 263 14.41 12.75 -15.93
C ALA A 263 15.50 12.06 -16.78
N GLU A 264 16.22 12.79 -17.60
CA GLU A 264 17.32 12.29 -18.45
C GLU A 264 18.67 12.13 -17.70
N LEU A 265 18.77 12.49 -16.41
CA LEU A 265 19.98 12.24 -15.62
C LEU A 265 20.26 10.74 -15.49
N PRO A 266 21.54 10.33 -15.42
CA PRO A 266 21.91 8.96 -15.12
C PRO A 266 21.27 8.45 -13.82
N PRO A 267 21.11 7.11 -13.66
CA PRO A 267 20.62 6.51 -12.43
C PRO A 267 21.33 7.01 -11.18
N ASN A 268 20.57 7.34 -10.14
CA ASN A 268 21.04 7.86 -8.86
C ASN A 268 21.81 9.23 -8.93
N GLU A 269 21.76 9.93 -10.06
CA GLU A 269 22.34 11.29 -10.17
C GLU A 269 21.33 12.41 -9.83
N LEU A 270 20.05 12.09 -9.61
CA LEU A 270 19.08 13.02 -9.03
C LEU A 270 19.28 13.04 -7.50
N ASP A 271 20.43 13.54 -7.08
CA ASP A 271 20.90 13.55 -5.69
C ASP A 271 21.53 14.90 -5.37
N PRO A 272 21.01 15.63 -4.37
CA PRO A 272 21.58 16.91 -3.97
C PRO A 272 23.02 16.78 -3.44
N ARG A 273 23.42 15.59 -2.94
CA ARG A 273 24.82 15.33 -2.53
C ARG A 273 25.79 15.33 -3.70
N GLU A 274 25.33 14.97 -4.88
CA GLU A 274 26.09 15.03 -6.13
C GLU A 274 25.94 16.40 -6.84
N GLY A 275 25.12 17.31 -6.28
CA GLY A 275 24.93 18.67 -6.74
C GLY A 275 23.77 18.83 -7.71
N ALA A 276 22.84 17.88 -7.76
CA ALA A 276 21.58 18.05 -8.49
C ALA A 276 20.73 19.11 -7.77
N GLU A 277 20.14 20.01 -8.55
CA GLU A 277 19.08 20.89 -8.08
C GLU A 277 17.76 20.16 -8.22
N LEU A 278 17.04 19.98 -7.10
CA LEU A 278 15.74 19.30 -7.11
C LEU A 278 14.67 20.27 -7.59
N VAL A 279 14.15 20.03 -8.77
CA VAL A 279 13.11 20.85 -9.41
C VAL A 279 11.88 19.97 -9.64
N GLY A 280 10.77 20.32 -9.02
CA GLY A 280 9.47 19.64 -9.15
C GLY A 280 8.35 20.65 -9.31
N THR A 281 7.11 20.17 -9.23
CA THR A 281 5.88 20.97 -9.26
C THR A 281 5.32 21.22 -7.88
N GLY A 282 5.84 20.54 -6.85
CA GLY A 282 5.31 20.53 -5.49
C GLY A 282 5.41 21.87 -4.76
N PRO A 283 4.77 21.98 -3.60
CA PRO A 283 4.67 23.26 -2.88
C PRO A 283 5.95 23.72 -2.18
N TYR A 284 6.98 22.86 -2.11
CA TYR A 284 8.23 23.18 -1.42
C TYR A 284 9.45 22.83 -2.27
N THR A 285 10.56 23.50 -1.99
CA THR A 285 11.88 23.20 -2.53
C THR A 285 12.86 22.91 -1.41
N LEU A 286 13.88 22.05 -1.67
CA LEU A 286 14.95 21.75 -0.72
C LEU A 286 15.89 22.97 -0.64
N GLU A 287 15.99 23.59 0.55
CA GLU A 287 16.81 24.79 0.78
C GLU A 287 18.20 24.43 1.31
N ASP A 288 18.29 23.53 2.28
CA ASP A 288 19.54 23.12 2.93
C ASP A 288 19.47 21.68 3.43
N PHE A 289 20.63 21.03 3.56
CA PHE A 289 20.72 19.69 4.14
C PHE A 289 22.13 19.40 4.67
N GLU A 290 22.19 18.54 5.67
CA GLU A 290 23.42 17.87 6.09
C GLU A 290 23.16 16.36 6.27
N ASP A 291 23.87 15.55 5.49
CA ASP A 291 23.70 14.09 5.50
C ASP A 291 23.75 13.51 6.91
N GLN A 292 22.83 12.58 7.26
CA GLN A 292 22.63 11.97 8.58
C GLN A 292 22.22 12.96 9.69
N GLN A 293 21.88 14.18 9.41
CA GLN A 293 21.49 15.16 10.42
C GLN A 293 20.13 15.80 10.13
N TYR A 294 19.98 16.49 9.01
CA TYR A 294 18.74 17.20 8.68
C TYR A 294 18.60 17.51 7.20
N PHE A 295 17.41 17.88 6.81
CA PHE A 295 17.09 18.54 5.56
C PHE A 295 15.93 19.52 5.75
N GLU A 296 15.98 20.65 5.05
CA GLU A 296 15.08 21.77 5.23
C GLU A 296 14.42 22.15 3.91
N TYR A 297 13.12 22.38 3.98
CA TYR A 297 12.32 22.86 2.85
C TYR A 297 11.83 24.27 3.08
N THR A 298 11.72 25.02 1.99
CA THR A 298 11.08 26.35 1.97
C THR A 298 9.97 26.33 0.94
N LYS A 299 8.81 26.91 1.31
CA LYS A 299 7.66 27.06 0.44
C LYS A 299 8.04 27.88 -0.80
N VAL A 300 7.56 27.45 -1.97
CA VAL A 300 7.76 28.19 -3.24
C VAL A 300 6.78 29.36 -3.35
N ASP A 301 7.20 30.46 -3.98
CA ASP A 301 6.39 31.68 -4.12
C ASP A 301 5.24 31.56 -5.16
N ASN A 302 5.28 30.52 -6.01
CA ASN A 302 4.41 30.40 -7.19
C ASN A 302 3.93 28.96 -7.38
N TYR A 303 3.43 28.37 -6.30
CA TYR A 303 2.82 27.05 -6.37
C TYR A 303 1.60 27.08 -7.31
N TRP A 304 1.54 26.17 -8.26
CA TRP A 304 0.54 26.20 -9.33
C TRP A 304 -0.91 26.10 -8.82
N VAL A 305 -1.15 25.42 -7.70
CA VAL A 305 -2.49 25.35 -7.09
C VAL A 305 -2.92 26.72 -6.57
N GLU A 306 -2.00 27.52 -5.99
CA GLU A 306 -2.29 28.90 -5.54
C GLU A 306 -2.65 29.83 -6.71
N GLU A 307 -2.10 29.56 -7.91
CA GLU A 307 -2.43 30.34 -9.10
C GLU A 307 -3.77 29.95 -9.71
N MET A 308 -4.17 28.67 -9.61
CA MET A 308 -5.44 28.16 -10.15
C MET A 308 -6.61 28.33 -9.18
N GLY A 309 -6.36 28.21 -7.88
CA GLY A 309 -7.35 28.16 -6.81
C GLY A 309 -8.02 26.78 -6.66
N VAL A 310 -8.51 26.49 -5.47
CA VAL A 310 -9.19 25.21 -5.17
C VAL A 310 -10.44 24.98 -6.02
N ASP A 311 -11.08 26.04 -6.50
CA ASP A 311 -12.23 25.99 -7.41
C ASP A 311 -11.93 25.34 -8.77
N ALA A 312 -10.66 25.13 -9.11
CA ALA A 312 -10.23 24.43 -10.34
C ALA A 312 -10.36 22.90 -10.26
N PHE A 313 -10.67 22.37 -9.09
CA PHE A 313 -10.81 20.95 -8.86
C PHE A 313 -12.28 20.57 -8.69
N ASP A 314 -12.93 20.13 -9.78
CA ASP A 314 -14.36 19.80 -9.81
C ASP A 314 -14.76 18.69 -8.80
N TRP A 315 -13.80 17.89 -8.34
CA TRP A 315 -13.99 16.83 -7.36
C TRP A 315 -13.81 17.29 -5.90
N PHE A 316 -13.22 18.46 -5.66
CA PHE A 316 -13.07 19.01 -4.32
C PHE A 316 -14.42 19.53 -3.82
N GLU A 317 -14.90 18.97 -2.73
CA GLU A 317 -16.19 19.35 -2.10
C GLU A 317 -16.01 20.13 -0.77
N GLY A 318 -14.78 20.56 -0.47
CA GLY A 318 -14.45 21.31 0.73
C GLY A 318 -15.00 22.74 0.75
N SER A 319 -14.52 23.55 1.69
CA SER A 319 -14.96 24.94 1.85
C SER A 319 -14.36 25.84 0.76
N ASP A 320 -15.17 26.75 0.18
CA ASP A 320 -14.68 27.84 -0.71
C ASP A 320 -13.66 28.78 0.00
N GLU A 321 -13.53 28.70 1.32
CA GLU A 321 -12.57 29.48 2.12
C GLU A 321 -11.32 28.67 2.48
N PHE A 322 -11.19 27.43 1.98
CA PHE A 322 -10.00 26.59 2.17
C PHE A 322 -8.79 27.22 1.46
N PRO A 323 -7.59 27.19 2.04
CA PRO A 323 -6.42 27.79 1.42
C PRO A 323 -6.09 27.15 0.07
N ASP A 324 -5.71 27.96 -0.90
CA ASP A 324 -5.28 27.51 -2.24
C ASP A 324 -3.90 26.84 -2.23
N GLY A 325 -3.23 26.75 -1.07
CA GLY A 325 -1.92 26.11 -0.92
C GLY A 325 -1.48 26.00 0.53
N PRO A 326 -0.31 25.41 0.81
CA PRO A 326 0.19 25.24 2.17
C PRO A 326 0.45 26.59 2.83
N VAL A 327 0.19 26.66 4.13
CA VAL A 327 0.36 27.89 4.93
C VAL A 327 1.64 27.90 5.75
N ILE A 328 2.29 26.74 5.96
CA ILE A 328 3.62 26.63 6.59
C ILE A 328 4.69 27.17 5.65
N GLU A 329 5.56 28.04 6.16
CA GLU A 329 6.67 28.64 5.37
C GLU A 329 7.87 27.70 5.21
N ASN A 330 8.24 27.01 6.31
CA ASN A 330 9.40 26.14 6.32
C ASN A 330 9.10 24.80 6.99
N ILE A 331 9.78 23.75 6.52
CA ILE A 331 9.75 22.42 7.15
C ILE A 331 11.20 22.03 7.44
N ASN A 332 11.50 21.79 8.71
CA ASN A 332 12.82 21.30 9.13
C ASN A 332 12.66 19.85 9.60
N ILE A 333 13.30 18.93 8.89
CA ILE A 333 13.28 17.51 9.23
C ILE A 333 14.62 17.11 9.81
N GLU A 334 14.62 16.75 11.09
CA GLU A 334 15.78 16.24 11.81
C GLU A 334 15.80 14.70 11.76
N ILE A 335 16.95 14.13 11.40
CA ILE A 335 17.15 12.68 11.34
C ILE A 335 17.51 12.19 12.74
N ILE A 336 16.57 11.51 13.40
CA ILE A 336 16.70 11.01 14.78
C ILE A 336 16.29 9.54 14.82
N PRO A 337 17.22 8.61 14.56
CA PRO A 337 16.90 7.17 14.45
C PRO A 337 16.37 6.54 15.73
N ASP A 338 16.89 6.95 16.88
CA ASP A 338 16.55 6.37 18.18
C ASP A 338 15.23 6.92 18.73
N ASP A 339 14.29 6.01 18.99
CA ASP A 339 12.93 6.29 19.44
C ASP A 339 12.88 7.11 20.73
N SER A 340 13.71 6.74 21.71
CA SER A 340 13.75 7.44 22.99
C SER A 340 14.32 8.86 22.85
N THR A 341 15.21 9.06 21.88
CA THR A 341 15.74 10.39 21.56
C THR A 341 14.70 11.25 20.87
N ARG A 342 13.93 10.69 19.90
CA ARG A 342 12.80 11.39 19.25
C ARG A 342 11.73 11.77 20.26
N SER A 343 11.32 10.83 21.10
CA SER A 343 10.38 11.07 22.20
C SER A 343 10.89 12.20 23.12
N GLY A 344 12.17 12.17 23.49
CA GLY A 344 12.79 13.23 24.29
C GLY A 344 12.81 14.59 23.60
N ALA A 345 13.09 14.65 22.29
CA ALA A 345 13.06 15.87 21.50
C ALA A 345 11.66 16.49 21.47
N LEU A 346 10.62 15.65 21.29
CA LEU A 346 9.23 16.08 21.34
C LEU A 346 8.86 16.63 22.73
N GLN A 347 9.25 15.93 23.82
CA GLN A 347 8.98 16.37 25.20
C GLN A 347 9.74 17.65 25.59
N ASN A 348 10.87 17.93 24.93
CA ASN A 348 11.65 19.15 25.17
C ASN A 348 11.27 20.32 24.23
N ASP A 349 10.25 20.14 23.40
CA ASP A 349 9.83 21.15 22.42
C ASP A 349 10.94 21.45 21.37
N GLU A 350 11.75 20.45 21.03
CA GLU A 350 12.77 20.54 19.99
C GLU A 350 12.19 20.21 18.61
N ILE A 351 11.21 19.31 18.56
CA ILE A 351 10.40 18.96 17.37
C ILE A 351 8.91 19.13 17.66
N ASP A 352 8.12 19.33 16.61
CA ASP A 352 6.66 19.56 16.69
C ASP A 352 5.86 18.29 16.38
N ILE A 353 6.41 17.40 15.55
CA ILE A 353 5.77 16.15 15.13
C ILE A 353 6.80 15.06 14.91
N THR A 354 6.39 13.82 15.16
CA THR A 354 7.12 12.62 14.75
C THR A 354 6.14 11.48 14.45
N THR A 355 6.57 10.54 13.59
CA THR A 355 5.82 9.33 13.24
C THR A 355 6.57 8.07 13.67
N GLY A 356 5.89 6.93 13.72
CA GLY A 356 6.51 5.62 13.89
C GLY A 356 7.25 5.44 15.21
N LEU A 357 6.73 5.97 16.31
CA LEU A 357 7.19 5.62 17.65
C LEU A 357 6.69 4.22 18.02
N SER A 358 7.47 3.49 18.83
CA SER A 358 7.05 2.17 19.32
C SER A 358 5.77 2.25 20.16
N ALA A 359 4.98 1.18 20.15
CA ALA A 359 3.70 1.09 20.87
C ALA A 359 3.81 1.50 22.35
N SER A 360 4.88 1.05 23.03
CA SER A 360 5.12 1.39 24.44
C SER A 360 5.44 2.87 24.66
N THR A 361 6.03 3.54 23.67
CA THR A 361 6.33 4.99 23.73
C THR A 361 5.09 5.81 23.45
N LEU A 362 4.24 5.37 22.51
CA LEU A 362 2.96 6.02 22.17
C LEU A 362 2.03 6.15 23.40
N ASP A 363 1.98 5.13 24.25
CA ASP A 363 1.16 5.14 25.47
C ASP A 363 1.52 6.29 26.43
N GLU A 364 2.79 6.71 26.45
CA GLU A 364 3.22 7.84 27.28
C GLU A 364 2.59 9.18 26.82
N PHE A 365 2.34 9.32 25.52
CA PHE A 365 1.77 10.53 24.93
C PHE A 365 0.23 10.52 24.91
N LYS A 366 -0.38 9.34 24.75
CA LYS A 366 -1.85 9.18 24.67
C LYS A 366 -2.58 9.72 25.90
N GLU A 367 -1.99 9.62 27.10
CA GLU A 367 -2.58 10.09 28.35
C GLU A 367 -2.32 11.58 28.64
N SER A 368 -1.49 12.25 27.84
CA SER A 368 -1.09 13.64 28.06
C SER A 368 -1.97 14.64 27.29
N GLU A 369 -2.42 15.68 27.98
CA GLU A 369 -3.15 16.79 27.33
C GLU A 369 -2.24 17.74 26.52
N ASP A 370 -0.91 17.56 26.61
CA ASP A 370 0.08 18.40 25.93
C ASP A 370 0.37 17.93 24.49
N TYR A 371 -0.11 16.73 24.13
CA TYR A 371 0.13 16.12 22.82
C TYR A 371 -1.17 15.62 22.18
N THR A 372 -1.15 15.55 20.86
CA THR A 372 -2.16 14.84 20.05
C THR A 372 -1.51 13.59 19.47
N VAL A 373 -2.14 12.43 19.65
CA VAL A 373 -1.73 11.19 18.99
C VAL A 373 -2.77 10.86 17.95
N THR A 374 -2.31 10.66 16.70
CA THR A 374 -3.18 10.22 15.60
C THR A 374 -2.75 8.85 15.13
N ALA A 375 -3.69 8.05 14.63
CA ALA A 375 -3.39 6.78 14.00
C ALA A 375 -4.40 6.49 12.89
N VAL A 376 -3.94 5.83 11.85
CA VAL A 376 -4.76 5.36 10.74
C VAL A 376 -4.28 3.99 10.30
N GLU A 377 -5.21 3.12 9.92
CA GLU A 377 -4.87 1.82 9.32
C GLU A 377 -4.19 2.04 7.97
N THR A 378 -3.07 1.37 7.74
CA THR A 378 -2.29 1.47 6.50
C THR A 378 -2.56 0.34 5.52
N GLY A 379 -3.31 -0.68 5.92
CA GLY A 379 -3.50 -1.90 5.13
C GLY A 379 -2.27 -2.82 5.07
N GLY A 380 -1.12 -2.40 5.60
CA GLY A 380 0.00 -3.30 5.84
C GLY A 380 -0.35 -4.35 6.90
N TYR A 381 0.19 -5.54 6.76
CA TYR A 381 -0.12 -6.64 7.69
C TYR A 381 1.03 -7.63 7.86
N GLU A 382 0.99 -8.33 9.00
CA GLU A 382 1.83 -9.47 9.28
C GLU A 382 1.08 -10.78 9.01
N TYR A 383 1.78 -11.78 8.48
CA TYR A 383 1.15 -13.06 8.13
C TYR A 383 2.04 -14.27 8.31
N PHE A 384 1.40 -15.42 8.49
CA PHE A 384 2.03 -16.74 8.46
C PHE A 384 1.65 -17.47 7.19
N GLN A 385 2.60 -18.21 6.61
CA GLN A 385 2.32 -19.10 5.48
C GLN A 385 2.63 -20.55 5.82
N PRO A 386 1.59 -21.37 6.15
CA PRO A 386 1.74 -22.81 6.29
C PRO A 386 2.16 -23.45 4.96
N PRO A 387 3.03 -24.49 4.98
CA PRO A 387 3.56 -25.09 3.75
C PRO A 387 2.46 -25.90 3.04
N ILE A 388 1.99 -25.44 1.89
CA ILE A 388 0.91 -26.07 1.12
C ILE A 388 1.39 -27.27 0.28
N GLN A 389 2.70 -27.38 0.03
CA GLN A 389 3.29 -28.40 -0.84
C GLN A 389 3.68 -29.69 -0.10
N VAL A 390 3.51 -29.76 1.22
CA VAL A 390 4.03 -30.85 2.06
C VAL A 390 2.93 -31.50 2.88
N GLU A 391 2.81 -32.84 2.80
CA GLU A 391 1.92 -33.62 3.68
C GLU A 391 2.30 -33.41 5.18
N PRO A 392 1.35 -33.19 6.09
CA PRO A 392 -0.11 -33.16 5.89
C PRO A 392 -0.67 -31.76 5.65
N TRP A 393 0.18 -30.75 5.44
CA TRP A 393 -0.21 -29.35 5.24
C TRP A 393 -0.84 -29.08 3.86
N ASP A 394 -0.71 -30.00 2.92
CA ASP A 394 -1.45 -30.00 1.65
C ASP A 394 -2.98 -30.14 1.87
N ASP A 395 -3.39 -30.67 3.02
CA ASP A 395 -4.80 -30.68 3.41
C ASP A 395 -5.23 -29.31 3.96
N GLN A 396 -6.22 -28.71 3.30
CA GLN A 396 -6.78 -27.41 3.67
C GLN A 396 -7.30 -27.39 5.12
N ARG A 397 -7.87 -28.48 5.63
CA ARG A 397 -8.39 -28.56 7.00
C ARG A 397 -7.31 -28.35 8.06
N LEU A 398 -6.08 -28.82 7.80
CA LEU A 398 -4.97 -28.59 8.74
C LEU A 398 -4.52 -27.13 8.76
N ARG A 399 -4.51 -26.47 7.58
CA ARG A 399 -4.20 -25.03 7.49
C ARG A 399 -5.30 -24.19 8.16
N GLN A 400 -6.56 -24.56 7.99
CA GLN A 400 -7.68 -23.94 8.72
C GLN A 400 -7.58 -24.19 10.24
N ALA A 401 -7.15 -25.38 10.66
CA ALA A 401 -6.90 -25.64 12.08
C ALA A 401 -5.79 -24.73 12.64
N PHE A 402 -4.70 -24.53 11.89
CA PHE A 402 -3.66 -23.56 12.26
C PHE A 402 -4.22 -22.14 12.37
N ASN A 403 -5.04 -21.72 11.42
CA ASN A 403 -5.64 -20.40 11.38
C ASN A 403 -6.50 -20.10 12.63
N HIS A 404 -7.23 -21.11 13.13
CA HIS A 404 -7.98 -21.03 14.38
C HIS A 404 -7.12 -21.03 15.65
N LEU A 405 -5.79 -21.25 15.55
CA LEU A 405 -4.85 -21.16 16.66
C LEU A 405 -4.05 -19.86 16.67
N VAL A 406 -4.26 -18.97 15.70
CA VAL A 406 -3.64 -17.64 15.67
C VAL A 406 -4.47 -16.68 16.53
N PRO A 407 -3.95 -16.24 17.70
CA PRO A 407 -4.71 -15.43 18.66
C PRO A 407 -4.64 -13.93 18.32
N ARG A 408 -5.26 -13.53 17.20
CA ARG A 408 -5.19 -12.18 16.60
C ARG A 408 -5.46 -11.06 17.59
N GLN A 409 -6.54 -11.16 18.37
CA GLN A 409 -6.87 -10.14 19.38
C GLN A 409 -5.79 -10.04 20.45
N GLN A 410 -5.22 -11.17 20.90
CA GLN A 410 -4.15 -11.13 21.90
C GLN A 410 -2.83 -10.56 21.35
N ILE A 411 -2.57 -10.76 20.05
CA ILE A 411 -1.44 -10.10 19.36
C ILE A 411 -1.62 -8.60 19.45
N VAL A 412 -2.79 -8.09 19.06
CA VAL A 412 -3.10 -6.66 19.12
C VAL A 412 -3.02 -6.11 20.55
N ASP A 413 -3.66 -6.76 21.50
CA ASP A 413 -3.77 -6.24 22.88
C ASP A 413 -2.44 -6.28 23.63
N ASN A 414 -1.65 -7.36 23.45
CA ASN A 414 -0.48 -7.62 24.30
C ASN A 414 0.86 -7.25 23.64
N ILE A 415 0.96 -7.31 22.32
CA ILE A 415 2.19 -7.02 21.59
C ILE A 415 2.11 -5.62 20.98
N MET A 416 1.03 -5.35 20.25
CA MET A 416 0.84 -4.06 19.58
C MET A 416 0.25 -2.98 20.52
N ALA A 417 -0.04 -3.32 21.78
CA ALA A 417 -0.61 -2.40 22.79
C ALA A 417 -1.87 -1.64 22.33
N GLY A 418 -2.66 -2.26 21.45
CA GLY A 418 -3.85 -1.65 20.83
C GLY A 418 -3.56 -0.75 19.62
N TRP A 419 -2.30 -0.63 19.19
CA TRP A 419 -1.91 0.15 18.01
C TRP A 419 -1.88 -0.68 16.72
N ALA A 420 -2.85 -1.56 16.57
CA ALA A 420 -3.12 -2.35 15.38
C ALA A 420 -4.58 -2.81 15.40
N ARG A 421 -5.12 -3.25 14.26
CA ARG A 421 -6.45 -3.86 14.18
C ARG A 421 -6.33 -5.36 13.87
N PRO A 422 -7.03 -6.26 14.59
CA PRO A 422 -7.03 -7.68 14.24
C PRO A 422 -7.51 -7.88 12.80
N ALA A 423 -6.78 -8.63 11.99
CA ALA A 423 -7.15 -8.88 10.60
C ALA A 423 -7.94 -10.19 10.47
N TRP A 424 -9.21 -10.08 10.10
CA TRP A 424 -10.08 -11.24 9.84
C TRP A 424 -10.14 -11.62 8.35
N THR A 425 -9.58 -10.77 7.50
CA THR A 425 -9.40 -10.96 6.06
C THR A 425 -8.06 -10.35 5.64
N MET A 426 -7.56 -10.70 4.46
CA MET A 426 -6.37 -10.06 3.89
C MET A 426 -6.63 -8.67 3.30
N ILE A 427 -7.90 -8.28 3.13
CA ILE A 427 -8.27 -7.02 2.50
C ILE A 427 -8.62 -6.00 3.58
N PRO A 428 -7.87 -4.89 3.68
CA PRO A 428 -8.15 -3.83 4.64
C PRO A 428 -9.42 -3.07 4.28
N GLU A 429 -10.09 -2.50 5.28
CA GLU A 429 -11.33 -1.73 5.10
C GLU A 429 -11.15 -0.53 4.18
N LEU A 430 -9.99 0.11 4.23
CA LEU A 430 -9.68 1.25 3.37
C LEU A 430 -9.57 0.92 1.87
N ALA A 431 -9.50 -0.36 1.49
CA ALA A 431 -9.59 -0.78 0.09
C ALA A 431 -11.01 -0.66 -0.50
N GLU A 432 -12.03 -0.34 0.30
CA GLU A 432 -13.42 -0.17 -0.16
C GLU A 432 -13.55 0.96 -1.20
N GLY A 433 -12.82 2.06 -1.04
CA GLY A 433 -12.84 3.21 -1.95
C GLY A 433 -12.37 2.89 -3.37
N THR A 434 -11.64 1.79 -3.56
CA THR A 434 -11.26 1.31 -4.89
C THR A 434 -12.44 0.74 -5.67
N GLY A 435 -13.56 0.43 -5.00
CA GLY A 435 -14.73 -0.18 -5.60
C GLY A 435 -14.57 -1.65 -6.00
N THR A 436 -13.46 -2.29 -5.60
CA THR A 436 -13.18 -3.70 -5.93
C THR A 436 -13.91 -4.67 -5.03
N THR A 437 -14.14 -4.34 -3.76
CA THR A 437 -14.84 -5.21 -2.81
C THR A 437 -15.62 -4.39 -1.79
N ASP A 438 -16.55 -5.03 -1.10
CA ASP A 438 -17.19 -4.54 0.11
C ASP A 438 -16.44 -5.18 1.29
N ALA A 439 -15.43 -4.47 1.79
CA ALA A 439 -14.49 -5.02 2.77
C ALA A 439 -15.16 -5.40 4.09
N GLU A 440 -16.13 -4.60 4.57
CA GLU A 440 -16.92 -4.89 5.79
C GLU A 440 -17.74 -6.17 5.63
N ALA A 441 -18.47 -6.31 4.51
CA ALA A 441 -19.25 -7.50 4.24
C ALA A 441 -18.39 -8.75 4.04
N LEU A 442 -17.23 -8.61 3.41
CA LEU A 442 -16.24 -9.67 3.26
C LEU A 442 -15.74 -10.13 4.63
N GLU A 443 -15.34 -9.19 5.49
CA GLU A 443 -14.85 -9.49 6.84
C GLU A 443 -15.89 -10.22 7.67
N GLU A 444 -17.16 -9.77 7.67
CA GLU A 444 -18.25 -10.49 8.37
C GLU A 444 -18.41 -11.93 7.89
N ASP A 445 -18.31 -12.16 6.57
CA ASP A 445 -18.48 -13.48 5.97
C ASP A 445 -17.33 -14.44 6.32
N VAL A 446 -16.08 -13.96 6.34
CA VAL A 446 -14.88 -14.80 6.50
C VAL A 446 -14.33 -14.84 7.92
N LYS A 447 -14.72 -13.93 8.82
CA LYS A 447 -14.31 -13.91 10.23
C LYS A 447 -14.45 -15.27 10.93
N PRO A 448 -15.54 -16.06 10.72
CA PRO A 448 -15.66 -17.38 11.32
C PRO A 448 -14.58 -18.40 10.90
N LEU A 449 -13.86 -18.15 9.78
CA LEU A 449 -12.74 -18.99 9.34
C LEU A 449 -11.42 -18.61 10.04
N ASN A 450 -11.36 -17.39 10.57
CA ASN A 450 -10.15 -16.75 11.06
C ASN A 450 -10.16 -16.46 12.56
N GLU A 451 -11.33 -16.57 13.23
CA GLU A 451 -11.43 -16.35 14.68
C GLU A 451 -10.65 -17.41 15.49
N TYR A 452 -10.09 -17.00 16.63
CA TYR A 452 -9.41 -17.90 17.55
C TYR A 452 -10.37 -18.92 18.14
N ASN A 453 -10.22 -20.19 17.79
CA ASN A 453 -11.13 -21.27 18.20
C ASN A 453 -10.39 -22.63 18.34
N PRO A 454 -9.70 -22.87 19.47
CA PRO A 454 -8.95 -24.10 19.68
C PRO A 454 -9.79 -25.38 19.58
N ASP A 455 -11.07 -25.33 19.95
CA ASP A 455 -11.97 -26.51 19.84
C ASP A 455 -12.21 -26.86 18.36
N LYS A 456 -12.36 -25.84 17.49
CA LYS A 456 -12.51 -26.04 16.05
C LYS A 456 -11.21 -26.51 15.41
N ALA A 457 -10.09 -25.95 15.84
CA ALA A 457 -8.76 -26.40 15.42
C ALA A 457 -8.55 -27.89 15.73
N GLN A 458 -8.95 -28.33 16.93
CA GLN A 458 -8.86 -29.74 17.32
C GLN A 458 -9.72 -30.62 16.44
N GLU A 459 -10.98 -30.24 16.19
CA GLU A 459 -11.88 -31.00 15.31
C GLU A 459 -11.28 -31.24 13.92
N LEU A 460 -10.78 -30.17 13.29
CA LEU A 460 -10.21 -30.21 11.93
C LEU A 460 -8.89 -31.01 11.88
N ALA A 461 -7.99 -30.76 12.83
CA ALA A 461 -6.69 -31.43 12.86
C ALA A 461 -6.81 -32.93 13.18
N GLU A 462 -7.69 -33.34 14.11
CA GLU A 462 -7.91 -34.75 14.44
C GLU A 462 -8.42 -35.55 13.23
N GLU A 463 -9.30 -34.98 12.40
CA GLU A 463 -9.76 -35.62 11.16
C GLU A 463 -8.58 -35.87 10.19
N VAL A 464 -7.73 -34.88 10.01
CA VAL A 464 -6.53 -35.00 9.14
C VAL A 464 -5.53 -35.99 9.71
N PHE A 465 -5.25 -35.94 11.02
CA PHE A 465 -4.33 -36.87 11.68
C PHE A 465 -4.78 -38.32 11.59
N GLU A 466 -6.10 -38.58 11.73
CA GLU A 466 -6.66 -39.93 11.54
C GLU A 466 -6.47 -40.40 10.09
N GLU A 467 -6.69 -39.51 9.10
CA GLU A 467 -6.59 -39.85 7.68
C GLU A 467 -5.15 -40.11 7.24
N TYR A 468 -4.19 -39.30 7.70
CA TYR A 468 -2.77 -39.45 7.39
C TYR A 468 -2.02 -40.40 8.35
N GLY A 469 -2.68 -40.90 9.41
CA GLY A 469 -2.08 -41.81 10.40
C GLY A 469 -1.03 -41.15 11.28
N ILE A 470 -1.21 -39.87 11.59
CA ILE A 470 -0.32 -39.08 12.42
C ILE A 470 -0.72 -39.20 13.88
N GLU A 471 0.26 -39.39 14.79
CA GLU A 471 0.05 -39.29 16.23
C GLU A 471 0.42 -37.88 16.70
N ALA A 472 -0.51 -37.18 17.35
CA ALA A 472 -0.23 -35.86 17.93
C ALA A 472 0.78 -35.98 19.11
N PRO A 473 1.62 -34.95 19.33
CA PRO A 473 1.74 -33.71 18.56
C PRO A 473 2.53 -33.85 17.25
N LEU A 474 2.15 -33.07 16.22
CA LEU A 474 2.93 -32.91 14.99
C LEU A 474 4.07 -31.91 15.24
N GLU A 475 5.31 -32.28 14.91
CA GLU A 475 6.45 -31.36 15.00
C GLU A 475 6.36 -30.29 13.89
N VAL A 476 6.45 -29.00 14.25
CA VAL A 476 6.35 -27.86 13.35
C VAL A 476 7.46 -26.85 13.65
N ARG A 477 8.11 -26.35 12.60
CA ARG A 477 9.09 -25.28 12.71
C ARG A 477 8.50 -23.97 12.24
N LEU A 478 8.62 -22.93 13.08
CA LEU A 478 8.28 -21.55 12.79
C LEU A 478 9.57 -20.76 12.55
N GLU A 479 9.63 -20.00 11.47
CA GLU A 479 10.81 -19.21 11.10
C GLU A 479 10.46 -17.72 11.03
N VAL A 480 11.34 -16.87 11.57
CA VAL A 480 11.14 -15.42 11.70
C VAL A 480 12.46 -14.67 11.65
N ASN A 481 12.44 -13.40 11.26
CA ASN A 481 13.61 -12.53 11.38
C ASN A 481 13.83 -12.07 12.83
N ALA A 482 15.10 -12.00 13.25
CA ALA A 482 15.51 -11.71 14.62
C ALA A 482 15.58 -10.21 14.94
N ASP A 483 15.50 -9.36 13.95
CA ASP A 483 15.65 -7.89 14.02
C ASP A 483 14.31 -7.15 14.09
N ASN A 484 13.21 -7.87 14.24
CA ASN A 484 11.87 -7.34 14.54
C ASN A 484 11.35 -8.02 15.82
N ASP A 485 11.47 -7.33 16.95
CA ASP A 485 11.12 -7.86 18.28
C ASP A 485 9.62 -8.17 18.39
N ASP A 486 8.74 -7.37 17.80
CA ASP A 486 7.29 -7.57 17.85
C ASP A 486 6.89 -8.82 17.06
N ARG A 487 7.48 -9.02 15.87
CA ARG A 487 7.26 -10.24 15.08
C ARG A 487 7.77 -11.49 15.80
N VAL A 488 8.91 -11.42 16.48
CA VAL A 488 9.40 -12.54 17.30
C VAL A 488 8.43 -12.88 18.42
N GLN A 489 7.94 -11.87 19.17
CA GLN A 489 6.96 -12.07 20.25
C GLN A 489 5.63 -12.65 19.70
N MET A 490 5.21 -12.20 18.54
CA MET A 490 4.01 -12.73 17.87
C MET A 490 4.18 -14.21 17.52
N VAL A 491 5.33 -14.61 16.96
CA VAL A 491 5.63 -16.02 16.67
C VAL A 491 5.68 -16.86 17.94
N GLU A 492 6.24 -16.33 19.03
CA GLU A 492 6.26 -17.00 20.34
C GLU A 492 4.84 -17.22 20.87
N LEU A 493 3.95 -16.23 20.77
CA LEU A 493 2.55 -16.33 21.22
C LEU A 493 1.77 -17.35 20.37
N VAL A 494 1.95 -17.37 19.06
CA VAL A 494 1.33 -18.37 18.18
C VAL A 494 1.85 -19.78 18.48
N ALA A 495 3.15 -19.95 18.72
CA ALA A 495 3.75 -21.21 19.10
C ALA A 495 3.17 -21.72 20.42
N GLU A 496 3.03 -20.86 21.44
CA GLU A 496 2.39 -21.20 22.71
C GLU A 496 0.95 -21.69 22.50
N SER A 497 0.17 -20.99 21.72
CA SER A 497 -1.20 -21.39 21.36
C SER A 497 -1.25 -22.77 20.67
N MET A 498 -0.33 -23.02 19.73
CA MET A 498 -0.22 -24.31 19.04
C MET A 498 0.11 -25.46 20.02
N GLU A 499 1.05 -25.24 20.94
CA GLU A 499 1.45 -26.24 21.96
C GLU A 499 0.34 -26.49 23.00
N GLU A 500 -0.37 -25.43 23.45
CA GLU A 500 -1.49 -25.54 24.38
C GLU A 500 -2.64 -26.37 23.82
N SER A 501 -2.84 -26.36 22.49
CA SER A 501 -3.81 -27.22 21.83
C SER A 501 -3.50 -28.71 21.94
N GLY A 502 -2.24 -29.07 22.20
CA GLY A 502 -1.74 -30.45 22.19
C GLY A 502 -1.64 -31.09 20.80
N LEU A 503 -1.94 -30.36 19.75
CA LEU A 503 -1.89 -30.82 18.36
C LEU A 503 -0.48 -30.71 17.78
N PHE A 504 0.30 -29.74 18.22
CA PHE A 504 1.60 -29.40 17.67
C PHE A 504 2.70 -29.34 18.74
N GLU A 505 3.92 -29.67 18.35
CA GLU A 505 5.16 -29.39 19.07
C GLU A 505 6.00 -28.45 18.21
N THR A 506 6.32 -27.25 18.73
CA THR A 506 6.90 -26.17 17.93
C THR A 506 8.40 -25.98 18.17
N GLU A 507 9.14 -25.60 17.14
CA GLU A 507 10.52 -25.14 17.19
C GLU A 507 10.61 -23.79 16.49
N ILE A 508 11.07 -22.72 17.19
CA ILE A 508 11.24 -21.39 16.61
C ILE A 508 12.69 -21.22 16.18
N GLU A 509 12.92 -20.86 14.93
CA GLU A 509 14.24 -20.46 14.41
C GLU A 509 14.22 -19.00 13.96
N THR A 510 15.21 -18.25 14.43
CA THR A 510 15.38 -16.83 14.11
C THR A 510 16.59 -16.59 13.21
N TYR A 511 16.48 -15.65 12.28
CA TYR A 511 17.53 -15.29 11.32
C TYR A 511 17.66 -13.77 11.22
N GLU A 512 18.86 -13.27 10.95
CA GLU A 512 19.04 -11.88 10.50
C GLU A 512 18.31 -11.66 9.17
N TRP A 513 17.68 -10.51 8.97
CA TRP A 513 16.86 -10.18 7.78
C TRP A 513 17.56 -10.52 6.46
N SER A 514 18.84 -10.11 6.33
CA SER A 514 19.65 -10.38 5.13
C SER A 514 19.84 -11.87 4.79
N LYS A 515 19.57 -12.76 5.74
CA LYS A 515 19.62 -14.21 5.55
C LYS A 515 18.22 -14.82 5.46
N TYR A 516 17.27 -14.19 6.13
CA TYR A 516 15.90 -14.67 6.19
C TYR A 516 15.21 -14.55 4.84
N VAL A 517 15.24 -13.35 4.25
CA VAL A 517 14.57 -13.08 2.97
C VAL A 517 15.02 -14.01 1.85
N PRO A 518 16.34 -14.14 1.51
CA PRO A 518 16.76 -15.07 0.48
C PRO A 518 16.45 -16.54 0.78
N ARG A 519 16.26 -16.88 2.06
CA ARG A 519 15.90 -18.22 2.49
C ARG A 519 14.44 -18.55 2.21
N VAL A 520 13.52 -17.67 2.63
CA VAL A 520 12.07 -17.90 2.52
C VAL A 520 11.57 -17.69 1.09
N MET A 521 12.22 -16.82 0.33
CA MET A 521 11.93 -16.60 -1.10
C MET A 521 12.51 -17.67 -2.02
N ASN A 522 13.35 -18.58 -1.51
CA ASN A 522 13.86 -19.68 -2.34
C ASN A 522 12.74 -20.69 -2.60
N PRO A 523 12.46 -21.08 -3.86
CA PRO A 523 11.40 -22.06 -4.19
C PRO A 523 11.49 -23.38 -3.40
N GLU A 524 12.71 -23.84 -3.06
CA GLU A 524 12.92 -25.02 -2.22
C GLU A 524 12.41 -24.86 -0.78
N TYR A 525 12.05 -23.64 -0.36
CA TYR A 525 11.54 -23.40 1.00
C TYR A 525 10.19 -24.06 1.20
N ALA A 526 9.30 -23.99 0.23
CA ALA A 526 7.96 -24.59 0.28
C ALA A 526 8.02 -26.12 0.54
N GLU A 527 9.10 -26.79 0.13
CA GLU A 527 9.30 -28.23 0.33
C GLU A 527 9.81 -28.60 1.74
N LYS A 528 10.18 -27.60 2.58
CA LYS A 528 10.77 -27.87 3.91
C LYS A 528 9.74 -28.18 5.00
N GLY A 529 8.49 -27.86 4.78
CA GLY A 529 7.45 -28.07 5.78
C GLY A 529 7.52 -27.09 6.96
N HIS A 530 8.12 -25.90 6.79
CA HIS A 530 8.24 -24.86 7.80
C HIS A 530 7.19 -23.77 7.57
N ILE A 531 6.82 -23.05 8.61
CA ILE A 531 5.92 -21.90 8.56
C ILE A 531 6.76 -20.63 8.67
N ALA A 532 6.71 -19.77 7.65
CA ALA A 532 7.34 -18.46 7.69
C ALA A 532 6.40 -17.43 8.27
N CYS A 533 6.94 -16.43 8.98
CA CYS A 533 6.24 -15.23 9.41
C CYS A 533 6.94 -14.00 8.83
N VAL A 534 6.22 -13.21 8.04
CA VAL A 534 6.70 -11.99 7.38
C VAL A 534 5.60 -10.93 7.35
N GLY A 535 5.95 -9.70 6.98
CA GLY A 535 5.00 -8.61 6.73
C GLY A 535 4.88 -8.25 5.26
N LEU A 536 3.76 -7.65 4.89
CA LEU A 536 3.51 -7.05 3.59
C LEU A 536 3.07 -5.60 3.79
N SER A 537 3.68 -4.68 3.04
CA SER A 537 3.31 -3.26 3.08
C SER A 537 1.95 -3.03 2.46
N GLY A 538 1.22 -2.05 2.99
CA GLY A 538 -0.11 -1.69 2.49
C GLY A 538 -0.07 -1.02 1.11
N THR A 539 -1.18 -1.17 0.39
CA THR A 539 -1.45 -0.52 -0.90
C THR A 539 -2.95 -0.31 -1.07
N PHE A 540 -3.36 0.63 -1.91
CA PHE A 540 -4.77 0.77 -2.28
C PHE A 540 -5.27 -0.29 -3.28
N ASN A 541 -4.39 -1.11 -3.83
CA ASN A 541 -4.79 -2.11 -4.81
C ASN A 541 -5.06 -3.47 -4.14
N PRO A 542 -6.33 -3.89 -3.95
CA PRO A 542 -6.66 -5.18 -3.34
C PRO A 542 -6.11 -6.38 -4.12
N HIS A 543 -5.97 -6.26 -5.44
CA HIS A 543 -5.41 -7.30 -6.27
C HIS A 543 -3.98 -7.66 -5.85
N SER A 544 -3.13 -6.64 -5.60
CA SER A 544 -1.73 -6.87 -5.24
C SER A 544 -1.56 -7.62 -3.92
N PHE A 545 -2.49 -7.50 -2.96
CA PHE A 545 -2.48 -8.33 -1.75
C PHE A 545 -2.71 -9.81 -2.07
N ALA A 546 -3.70 -10.10 -2.93
CA ALA A 546 -4.05 -11.46 -3.29
C ALA A 546 -3.01 -12.11 -4.21
N ASP A 547 -2.58 -11.40 -5.24
CA ASP A 547 -1.65 -11.87 -6.26
C ASP A 547 -0.28 -12.21 -5.67
N ALA A 548 0.32 -11.27 -4.91
CA ALA A 548 1.64 -11.44 -4.33
C ALA A 548 1.77 -12.72 -3.48
N LEU A 549 0.73 -13.09 -2.77
CA LEU A 549 0.73 -14.24 -1.85
C LEU A 549 0.31 -15.56 -2.51
N HIS A 550 -0.48 -15.51 -3.60
CA HIS A 550 -1.19 -16.70 -4.06
C HIS A 550 -1.04 -17.02 -5.54
N HIS A 551 -0.62 -16.08 -6.41
CA HIS A 551 -0.38 -16.40 -7.81
C HIS A 551 0.90 -17.23 -7.97
N SER A 552 0.84 -18.30 -8.78
CA SER A 552 1.96 -19.23 -8.96
C SER A 552 3.22 -18.58 -9.55
N SER A 553 3.08 -17.50 -10.35
CA SER A 553 4.20 -16.75 -10.91
C SER A 553 5.08 -16.08 -9.85
N ASN A 554 4.51 -15.82 -8.65
CA ASN A 554 5.22 -15.23 -7.53
C ASN A 554 5.98 -16.25 -6.67
N TRP A 555 5.85 -17.56 -6.96
CA TRP A 555 6.60 -18.58 -6.26
C TRP A 555 8.11 -18.48 -6.57
N GLY A 556 8.87 -18.26 -5.50
CA GLY A 556 10.32 -18.04 -5.60
C GLY A 556 10.73 -16.61 -5.92
N GLN A 557 9.75 -15.69 -5.91
CA GLN A 557 9.96 -14.26 -5.97
C GLN A 557 9.50 -13.63 -4.65
N CYS A 558 8.75 -12.54 -4.65
CA CYS A 558 8.09 -12.05 -3.45
C CYS A 558 6.73 -12.69 -3.31
N CYS A 559 6.54 -13.20 -2.24
CA CYS A 559 5.59 -13.29 -1.13
C CYS A 559 4.79 -14.59 -1.18
N ASN A 560 4.77 -15.36 -2.28
CA ASN A 560 4.28 -16.74 -2.34
C ASN A 560 5.38 -17.71 -1.81
N LEU A 561 5.62 -17.69 -0.49
CA LEU A 561 6.73 -18.42 0.16
C LEU A 561 6.43 -19.90 0.33
N ASN A 562 5.17 -20.28 0.41
CA ASN A 562 4.71 -21.65 0.64
C ASN A 562 4.39 -22.41 -0.65
N GLY A 563 4.56 -21.76 -1.81
CA GLY A 563 4.44 -22.39 -3.13
C GLY A 563 2.99 -22.71 -3.50
N VAL A 564 2.08 -21.74 -3.39
CA VAL A 564 0.76 -21.86 -4.00
C VAL A 564 0.96 -21.98 -5.50
N ASP A 565 0.51 -23.10 -6.06
CA ASP A 565 0.56 -23.45 -7.49
C ASP A 565 -0.74 -24.20 -7.81
N ILE A 566 -1.81 -23.43 -7.97
CA ILE A 566 -3.16 -23.95 -8.15
C ILE A 566 -3.81 -23.21 -9.33
N ASP A 567 -3.88 -23.88 -10.50
CA ASP A 567 -4.41 -23.33 -11.75
C ASP A 567 -5.70 -22.51 -11.55
N ARG A 568 -6.63 -23.01 -10.72
CA ARG A 568 -7.89 -22.32 -10.46
C ARG A 568 -7.72 -20.98 -9.74
N ILE A 569 -6.74 -20.87 -8.84
CA ILE A 569 -6.47 -19.62 -8.11
C ILE A 569 -5.85 -18.61 -9.06
N ASP A 570 -4.90 -19.04 -9.89
CA ASP A 570 -4.31 -18.19 -10.93
C ASP A 570 -5.40 -17.68 -11.89
N GLU A 571 -6.26 -18.60 -12.40
CA GLU A 571 -7.39 -18.22 -13.25
C GLU A 571 -8.34 -17.21 -12.58
N MET A 572 -8.62 -17.33 -11.27
CA MET A 572 -9.49 -16.39 -10.56
C MET A 572 -8.83 -15.03 -10.34
N LEU A 573 -7.52 -15.00 -10.07
CA LEU A 573 -6.73 -13.77 -9.95
C LEU A 573 -6.73 -13.01 -11.27
N ASP A 574 -6.40 -13.71 -12.36
CA ASP A 574 -6.37 -13.14 -13.70
C ASP A 574 -7.76 -12.65 -14.13
N ASP A 575 -8.79 -13.47 -13.97
CA ASP A 575 -10.17 -13.14 -14.34
C ASP A 575 -10.74 -11.95 -13.55
N ALA A 576 -10.27 -11.67 -12.34
CA ALA A 576 -10.74 -10.54 -11.54
C ALA A 576 -10.15 -9.19 -12.01
N ARG A 577 -8.95 -9.21 -12.61
CA ARG A 577 -8.24 -8.00 -13.05
C ARG A 577 -8.29 -7.82 -14.56
N TYR A 578 -8.06 -8.90 -15.34
CA TYR A 578 -7.85 -8.81 -16.78
C TYR A 578 -9.09 -9.20 -17.58
N GLY A 579 -9.24 -8.59 -18.74
CA GLY A 579 -10.31 -8.84 -19.68
C GLY A 579 -11.24 -7.65 -19.89
N THR A 580 -11.78 -7.54 -21.08
CA THR A 580 -12.67 -6.42 -21.47
C THR A 580 -13.94 -6.36 -20.63
N ASP A 581 -14.44 -7.49 -20.16
CA ASP A 581 -15.65 -7.60 -19.37
C ASP A 581 -15.50 -6.97 -17.97
N VAL A 582 -14.38 -7.19 -17.27
CA VAL A 582 -14.11 -6.58 -15.95
C VAL A 582 -13.61 -5.15 -16.04
N ALA A 583 -12.90 -4.81 -17.12
CA ALA A 583 -12.45 -3.44 -17.36
C ALA A 583 -13.64 -2.50 -17.66
N GLU A 584 -14.71 -3.00 -18.29
CA GLU A 584 -15.89 -2.22 -18.67
C GLU A 584 -17.05 -2.31 -17.66
N ASP A 585 -17.09 -3.35 -16.80
CA ASP A 585 -18.17 -3.59 -15.84
C ASP A 585 -17.63 -3.67 -14.40
N PRO A 586 -17.58 -2.54 -13.65
CA PRO A 586 -17.12 -2.50 -12.28
C PRO A 586 -17.92 -3.39 -11.33
N GLN A 587 -19.20 -3.68 -11.62
CA GLN A 587 -19.99 -4.58 -10.80
C GLN A 587 -19.53 -6.03 -10.98
N LEU A 588 -19.29 -6.46 -12.23
CA LEU A 588 -18.77 -7.80 -12.50
C LEU A 588 -17.38 -7.98 -11.87
N ARG A 589 -16.52 -6.96 -11.95
CA ARG A 589 -15.22 -6.95 -11.30
C ARG A 589 -15.37 -7.18 -9.80
N ARG A 590 -16.22 -6.43 -9.11
CA ARG A 590 -16.50 -6.60 -7.68
C ARG A 590 -16.99 -8.03 -7.36
N GLU A 591 -17.92 -8.57 -8.13
CA GLU A 591 -18.44 -9.92 -7.93
C GLU A 591 -17.33 -10.98 -8.03
N ARG A 592 -16.37 -10.81 -8.96
CA ARG A 592 -15.21 -11.72 -9.11
C ARG A 592 -14.21 -11.61 -7.96
N TYR A 593 -13.90 -10.39 -7.52
CA TYR A 593 -13.03 -10.19 -6.34
C TYR A 593 -13.66 -10.73 -5.07
N ASP A 594 -14.95 -10.53 -4.85
CA ASP A 594 -15.66 -11.09 -3.69
C ASP A 594 -15.62 -12.62 -3.68
N GLU A 595 -15.74 -13.28 -4.84
CA GLU A 595 -15.60 -14.73 -4.96
C GLU A 595 -14.15 -15.18 -4.71
N LEU A 596 -13.18 -14.48 -5.30
CA LEU A 596 -11.75 -14.75 -5.15
C LEU A 596 -11.32 -14.66 -3.68
N PHE A 597 -11.62 -13.55 -3.01
CA PHE A 597 -11.18 -13.35 -1.64
C PHE A 597 -11.77 -14.37 -0.68
N ARG A 598 -13.04 -14.75 -0.84
CA ARG A 598 -13.62 -15.85 -0.05
C ARG A 598 -12.91 -17.19 -0.30
N GLU A 599 -12.58 -17.51 -1.54
CA GLU A 599 -11.86 -18.74 -1.87
C GLU A 599 -10.45 -18.74 -1.28
N LEU A 600 -9.74 -17.60 -1.27
CA LEU A 600 -8.41 -17.49 -0.68
C LEU A 600 -8.44 -17.65 0.86
N GLU A 601 -9.43 -17.07 1.53
CA GLU A 601 -9.63 -17.26 2.97
C GLU A 601 -10.00 -18.72 3.31
N GLU A 602 -10.85 -19.36 2.51
CA GLU A 602 -11.16 -20.78 2.67
C GLU A 602 -9.94 -21.67 2.43
N LEU A 603 -9.07 -21.32 1.46
CA LEU A 603 -7.83 -22.04 1.16
C LEU A 603 -6.87 -22.05 2.35
N ALA A 604 -6.89 -20.98 3.16
CA ALA A 604 -6.02 -20.79 4.33
C ALA A 604 -4.53 -21.01 4.02
N ALA A 605 -4.08 -20.58 2.85
CA ALA A 605 -2.67 -20.63 2.44
C ALA A 605 -1.84 -19.56 3.16
N SER A 606 -2.47 -18.46 3.55
CA SER A 606 -1.91 -17.38 4.35
C SER A 606 -2.80 -17.12 5.56
N SER A 607 -2.21 -16.83 6.70
CA SER A 607 -2.92 -16.50 7.94
C SER A 607 -2.52 -15.10 8.37
N ILE A 608 -3.34 -14.12 8.01
CA ILE A 608 -3.11 -12.71 8.37
C ILE A 608 -3.38 -12.52 9.85
N THR A 609 -2.60 -11.70 10.52
CA THR A 609 -2.69 -11.51 11.98
C THR A 609 -3.35 -10.19 12.37
N HIS A 610 -2.85 -9.08 11.85
CA HIS A 610 -3.34 -7.74 12.14
C HIS A 610 -2.99 -6.79 11.00
N PHE A 611 -3.73 -5.70 10.89
CA PHE A 611 -3.37 -4.56 10.07
C PHE A 611 -2.59 -3.55 10.90
N ASP A 612 -1.52 -3.03 10.31
CA ASP A 612 -0.67 -2.03 10.94
C ASP A 612 -1.37 -0.66 10.99
N MET A 613 -1.07 0.12 12.01
CA MET A 613 -1.46 1.52 12.09
C MET A 613 -0.23 2.42 11.94
N GLN A 614 -0.34 3.40 11.06
CA GLN A 614 0.60 4.50 11.02
C GLN A 614 0.19 5.52 12.09
N THR A 615 1.14 5.90 12.92
CA THR A 615 0.90 6.78 14.07
C THR A 615 1.73 8.04 13.98
N SER A 616 1.15 9.17 14.43
CA SER A 616 1.87 10.43 14.63
C SER A 616 1.65 10.95 16.04
N VAL A 617 2.68 11.57 16.60
CA VAL A 617 2.58 12.34 17.85
C VAL A 617 2.94 13.78 17.57
N LEU A 618 2.02 14.68 17.91
CA LEU A 618 2.11 16.11 17.63
C LEU A 618 2.07 16.92 18.92
N GLN A 619 2.81 18.03 18.95
CA GLN A 619 2.54 19.12 19.91
C GLN A 619 1.15 19.68 19.69
N THR A 620 0.44 20.05 20.76
CA THR A 620 -0.92 20.64 20.64
C THR A 620 -0.99 21.95 19.85
N GLY A 621 0.16 22.58 19.61
CA GLY A 621 0.27 23.75 18.72
C GLY A 621 0.21 23.42 17.23
N VAL A 622 0.40 22.17 16.83
CA VAL A 622 0.21 21.73 15.44
C VAL A 622 -1.26 21.43 15.22
N LYS A 623 -1.85 22.05 14.22
CA LYS A 623 -3.27 21.96 13.89
C LYS A 623 -3.47 21.59 12.44
N GLY A 624 -4.67 21.08 12.11
CA GLY A 624 -5.05 20.71 10.74
C GLY A 624 -4.26 19.54 10.17
N TRP A 625 -3.63 18.75 11.02
CA TRP A 625 -2.97 17.52 10.63
C TRP A 625 -3.96 16.36 10.57
N ASN A 626 -4.01 15.72 9.43
CA ASN A 626 -4.68 14.44 9.23
C ASN A 626 -3.64 13.36 8.93
N GLN A 627 -3.67 12.27 9.66
CA GLN A 627 -2.86 11.12 9.29
C GLN A 627 -3.49 10.46 8.06
N PHE A 628 -2.73 10.35 6.99
CA PHE A 628 -3.20 9.79 5.73
C PHE A 628 -2.71 8.34 5.57
N PRO A 629 -3.60 7.36 5.27
CA PRO A 629 -3.17 5.99 5.00
C PRO A 629 -2.32 5.97 3.73
N PHE A 630 -1.29 5.13 3.67
CA PHE A 630 -0.35 5.00 2.53
C PHE A 630 0.49 6.23 2.18
N HIS A 631 0.31 7.35 2.86
CA HIS A 631 1.27 8.45 2.80
C HIS A 631 2.27 8.28 3.92
N ASP A 632 3.40 7.70 3.56
CA ASP A 632 4.55 7.60 4.43
C ASP A 632 5.21 8.97 4.66
N GLY A 633 4.58 10.06 4.21
CA GLY A 633 5.12 11.38 4.28
C GLY A 633 4.38 12.28 5.24
N TYR A 634 4.98 13.43 5.52
CA TYR A 634 4.32 14.53 6.19
C TYR A 634 3.53 15.32 5.15
N LEU A 635 2.32 14.89 4.88
CA LEU A 635 1.41 15.60 3.99
C LEU A 635 0.93 16.86 4.71
N ILE A 636 1.45 18.02 4.30
CA ILE A 636 1.19 19.30 4.97
C ILE A 636 0.03 20.03 4.35
N TYR A 637 -0.22 19.75 3.09
CA TYR A 637 -1.32 20.31 2.33
C TYR A 637 -1.85 19.27 1.33
N GLY A 638 -3.14 19.15 1.22
CA GLY A 638 -3.79 18.29 0.25
C GLY A 638 -5.26 18.65 0.09
N LEU A 639 -5.74 18.54 -1.13
CA LEU A 639 -7.15 18.60 -1.49
C LEU A 639 -7.62 17.17 -1.68
N TYR A 640 -8.58 16.74 -0.89
CA TYR A 640 -9.14 15.40 -0.97
C TYR A 640 -10.66 15.47 -0.85
N ALA A 641 -11.33 14.34 -0.67
CA ALA A 641 -12.75 14.33 -0.36
C ALA A 641 -13.04 15.10 0.95
N PRO A 642 -14.25 15.61 1.15
CA PRO A 642 -14.55 16.66 2.15
C PRO A 642 -14.10 16.44 3.59
N GLN A 643 -13.74 15.22 3.95
CA GLN A 643 -13.28 14.90 5.30
C GLN A 643 -11.76 14.76 5.39
N ASP A 644 -11.07 14.84 4.26
CA ASP A 644 -9.64 14.56 4.13
C ASP A 644 -8.84 15.79 3.73
N GLU A 645 -9.49 16.99 3.71
CA GLU A 645 -8.77 18.23 3.47
C GLU A 645 -7.65 18.38 4.50
N GLN A 646 -6.48 18.74 4.03
CA GLN A 646 -5.34 18.94 4.90
C GLN A 646 -4.66 20.27 4.65
N VAL A 647 -4.60 21.05 5.68
CA VAL A 647 -3.75 22.23 5.77
C VAL A 647 -3.16 22.32 7.17
N THR A 648 -1.95 21.85 7.33
CA THR A 648 -1.23 21.91 8.60
C THR A 648 -0.78 23.33 8.90
N TYR A 649 -1.00 23.82 10.13
CA TYR A 649 -0.52 25.12 10.58
C TYR A 649 -0.07 25.07 12.04
N ILE A 650 0.75 26.06 12.43
CA ILE A 650 1.18 26.23 13.81
C ILE A 650 0.29 27.30 14.46
N ALA A 651 -0.51 26.91 15.45
CA ALA A 651 -1.35 27.85 16.18
C ALA A 651 -0.50 28.82 17.03
N ALA A 652 -0.91 30.09 17.10
CA ALA A 652 -0.22 31.05 17.97
C ALA A 652 -0.39 30.65 19.45
N GLU A 653 0.67 30.78 20.23
CA GLU A 653 0.58 30.66 21.68
C GLU A 653 -0.34 31.75 22.24
N ASP A 654 -1.35 31.36 23.04
CA ASP A 654 -2.26 32.28 23.74
C ASP A 654 -1.58 33.13 24.87
#